data_62f5ff84a22eda871f7da6a2b61e2bf3
#
_entry.id   62f5ff84a22eda871f7da6a2b61e2bf3
#
_cell.length_a   1.000
_cell.length_b   1.000
_cell.length_c   1.000
_cell.angle_alpha   90.00
_cell.angle_beta   90.00
_cell.angle_gamma   90.00
#
_symmetry.space_group_name_H-M   'P 1'
#
loop_
_entity.id
_entity.type
_entity.pdbx_description
1 polymer ?
#
loop_
_entity_poly.entity_id
_entity_poly.type
_entity_poly.pdbx_seq_one_letter_code
_entity_poly.pdbx_strand_id
1 'polypeptide(L)'
;MTRVNHIRLILSFIILLYIPQISAQIVDYNLMDDTINSNIDEVIITGSRIQKRVLDVPYSISRIDYREFKYDRKIGVNEVLESVPGMFLQSRYGNHDVKISIRGFGSKSKSGIRGVRILLDDIPESEPDGQTRIEAIDFNSIGKIEIAKGNLSSMYTNAPGGVINFINDISFNTPFVVQFNQLGSFGLRRNGFKFGYNNDNYNLLTSFSNHYFKGYRDHNNENWNIINTVVETKYSNNSSLKILFYFVDGMIELPGSLTKEEYDTNPYQAEQRSIDRDAKRVSTKGRLGVRYTTRFGRENNNELELTTYATIKYFERTNREYKIINRNGFGLRTHYLNESNIFNRKNEFLIGTDLLFQPARIEYYSNINGNKGDQILQLLNEKIYNTGFYISNNYEVYENRLFLLLTGRYDIITFDLKEETLPSRKNSRMFDAFVPKVALNYKLTNMISIYSSYGFSYDSPAKNELESFDPELLYNQELKPQLTKSFEMGVKGFLELNNNFLNRVRFEATFFNLNIDNEVVPYEIYGDVYFRNAAKTNRRGFEIGTQVRLLKKMDLIIAYTYSDFIYDSYSALTIEIDSIGNITEEEKDFSGKVVPSVPVNNLFVSLSFSQNITKSIELFAKGSLNSVSGLWVDDANSDLTDTYNILNSMLGIDIKAGGFNFLISGGINNILDEAYVGFVNTNSAEQRFYEPGEPLNLFGQFNIGYKF
;
A
#
# COMPACT_ATOMS: atom_id res chain seq x y z
N MET A 1 11.69 -30.67 -13.45
CA MET A 1 10.81 -31.73 -12.89
C MET A 1 10.67 -31.72 -11.36
N THR A 2 11.19 -30.73 -10.65
CA THR A 2 11.13 -30.62 -9.17
C THR A 2 10.03 -29.67 -8.63
N ARG A 3 9.30 -28.95 -9.50
CA ARG A 3 8.25 -27.97 -9.10
C ARG A 3 6.88 -28.58 -8.75
N VAL A 4 6.57 -29.81 -9.20
CA VAL A 4 5.22 -30.41 -9.05
C VAL A 4 4.99 -31.09 -7.71
N ASN A 5 6.07 -31.45 -6.99
CA ASN A 5 5.96 -32.24 -5.76
C ASN A 5 5.58 -31.42 -4.50
N HIS A 6 5.81 -30.11 -4.48
CA HIS A 6 5.47 -29.27 -3.31
C HIS A 6 3.99 -28.93 -3.22
N ILE A 7 3.29 -28.82 -4.37
CA ILE A 7 1.84 -28.53 -4.40
C ILE A 7 1.02 -29.73 -3.90
N ARG A 8 1.49 -30.96 -4.14
CA ARG A 8 0.80 -32.18 -3.66
C ARG A 8 0.84 -32.36 -2.14
N LEU A 9 1.87 -31.87 -1.46
CA LEU A 9 1.96 -31.96 0.00
C LEU A 9 1.04 -30.97 0.72
N ILE A 10 0.78 -29.80 0.14
CA ILE A 10 -0.09 -28.77 0.73
C ILE A 10 -1.57 -29.16 0.58
N LEU A 11 -1.96 -29.76 -0.55
CA LEU A 11 -3.33 -30.25 -0.75
C LEU A 11 -3.72 -31.43 0.17
N SER A 12 -2.73 -32.23 0.61
CA SER A 12 -2.98 -33.36 1.51
C SER A 12 -3.25 -32.94 2.97
N PHE A 13 -2.90 -31.72 3.37
CA PHE A 13 -3.13 -31.21 4.74
C PHE A 13 -4.54 -30.60 4.93
N ILE A 14 -5.25 -30.28 3.84
CA ILE A 14 -6.58 -29.62 3.88
C ILE A 14 -7.72 -30.66 4.00
N ILE A 15 -7.50 -31.95 3.72
CA ILE A 15 -8.55 -32.98 3.66
C ILE A 15 -8.87 -33.63 5.03
N LEU A 16 -8.18 -33.28 6.11
CA LEU A 16 -8.37 -33.90 7.43
C LEU A 16 -9.21 -33.06 8.42
N LEU A 17 -10.11 -32.22 7.93
CA LEU A 17 -11.12 -31.58 8.78
C LEU A 17 -12.44 -32.35 8.69
N TYR A 18 -12.77 -33.02 9.76
CA TYR A 18 -14.01 -33.75 10.01
C TYR A 18 -15.24 -32.85 9.74
N ILE A 19 -16.07 -33.23 8.76
CA ILE A 19 -17.32 -32.53 8.45
C ILE A 19 -18.42 -33.16 9.31
N PRO A 20 -18.99 -32.45 10.32
CA PRO A 20 -20.19 -32.94 10.99
C PRO A 20 -21.41 -32.74 10.09
N GLN A 21 -22.33 -33.68 10.13
CA GLN A 21 -23.60 -33.61 9.42
C GLN A 21 -24.43 -32.42 9.92
N ILE A 22 -24.78 -31.53 9.01
CA ILE A 22 -25.61 -30.33 9.31
C ILE A 22 -27.03 -30.61 8.86
N SER A 23 -27.97 -30.60 9.82
CA SER A 23 -29.39 -30.53 9.56
C SER A 23 -29.79 -29.07 9.34
N ALA A 24 -30.32 -28.77 8.17
CA ALA A 24 -30.76 -27.43 7.81
C ALA A 24 -32.00 -27.01 8.62
N GLN A 25 -31.89 -25.98 9.42
CA GLN A 25 -33.04 -25.21 9.93
C GLN A 25 -33.18 -23.95 9.08
N ILE A 26 -34.41 -23.71 8.62
CA ILE A 26 -34.81 -22.51 7.88
C ILE A 26 -34.80 -21.34 8.88
N VAL A 27 -33.87 -20.42 8.74
CA VAL A 27 -33.77 -19.19 9.51
C VAL A 27 -34.06 -17.97 8.62
N ASP A 28 -34.85 -17.09 9.17
CA ASP A 28 -35.45 -15.91 8.56
C ASP A 28 -34.43 -14.96 7.88
N TYR A 29 -34.74 -14.52 6.64
CA TYR A 29 -33.84 -13.91 5.65
C TYR A 29 -33.63 -12.39 5.80
N ASN A 30 -33.42 -11.89 7.01
CA ASN A 30 -33.21 -10.44 7.22
C ASN A 30 -31.78 -10.01 7.55
N LEU A 31 -30.73 -10.80 7.22
CA LEU A 31 -29.36 -10.57 7.69
C LEU A 31 -28.33 -10.23 6.59
N MET A 32 -28.78 -9.70 5.46
CA MET A 32 -27.98 -8.76 4.70
C MET A 32 -28.68 -7.41 4.67
N ASP A 33 -29.33 -7.06 5.73
CA ASP A 33 -29.68 -5.67 5.95
C ASP A 33 -28.37 -4.93 6.18
N ASP A 34 -28.02 -4.17 5.17
CA ASP A 34 -26.90 -3.24 5.12
C ASP A 34 -27.08 -2.06 6.11
N THR A 35 -27.88 -2.23 7.10
CA THR A 35 -27.84 -1.48 8.34
C THR A 35 -26.76 -2.03 9.26
N ILE A 36 -25.50 -2.03 8.81
CA ILE A 36 -24.50 -1.58 9.76
C ILE A 36 -24.95 -0.16 10.05
N ASN A 37 -25.57 0.04 11.20
CA ASN A 37 -25.60 1.34 11.84
C ASN A 37 -24.19 1.88 11.65
N SER A 38 -24.03 2.83 10.75
CA SER A 38 -22.83 3.62 10.66
C SER A 38 -22.79 4.40 11.94
N ASN A 39 -22.38 3.70 12.99
CA ASN A 39 -22.22 4.30 14.29
C ASN A 39 -21.23 5.44 14.09
N ILE A 40 -21.58 6.58 14.63
CA ILE A 40 -20.75 7.78 14.82
C ILE A 40 -19.35 7.41 15.36
N ASP A 41 -19.18 6.23 15.88
CA ASP A 41 -17.96 5.64 16.44
C ASP A 41 -17.21 4.76 15.42
N GLU A 42 -16.71 5.37 14.35
CA GLU A 42 -15.78 4.71 13.43
C GLU A 42 -14.48 4.38 14.15
N VAL A 43 -14.29 3.10 14.48
CA VAL A 43 -13.08 2.63 15.17
C VAL A 43 -12.01 2.22 14.16
N ILE A 44 -10.81 2.67 14.42
CA ILE A 44 -9.60 2.34 13.64
C ILE A 44 -8.48 1.88 14.57
N ILE A 45 -7.52 1.13 14.03
CA ILE A 45 -6.33 0.69 14.77
C ILE A 45 -5.07 1.34 14.19
N THR A 46 -5.08 1.57 12.89
CA THR A 46 -3.93 2.09 12.15
C THR A 46 -3.48 3.45 12.67
N GLY A 47 -2.19 3.62 12.82
CA GLY A 47 -1.56 4.86 13.28
C GLY A 47 -1.43 4.98 14.79
N SER A 48 -2.41 4.57 15.57
CA SER A 48 -2.33 4.55 17.04
C SER A 48 -1.88 3.20 17.62
N ARG A 49 -1.92 2.13 16.83
CA ARG A 49 -1.72 0.71 17.24
C ARG A 49 -2.72 0.19 18.27
N ILE A 50 -3.70 0.98 18.63
CA ILE A 50 -4.81 0.67 19.53
C ILE A 50 -6.12 1.14 18.92
N GLN A 51 -7.23 0.56 19.35
CA GLN A 51 -8.54 0.93 18.85
C GLN A 51 -8.90 2.37 19.28
N LYS A 52 -9.15 3.23 18.29
CA LYS A 52 -9.54 4.63 18.48
C LYS A 52 -10.68 5.00 17.55
N ARG A 53 -11.49 5.99 17.96
CA ARG A 53 -12.41 6.62 17.01
C ARG A 53 -11.63 7.57 16.10
N VAL A 54 -12.06 7.71 14.84
CA VAL A 54 -11.44 8.63 13.87
C VAL A 54 -11.30 10.05 14.44
N LEU A 55 -12.31 10.55 15.16
CA LEU A 55 -12.31 11.88 15.75
C LEU A 55 -11.36 12.04 16.98
N ASP A 56 -10.87 10.94 17.53
CA ASP A 56 -10.02 10.97 18.74
C ASP A 56 -8.53 10.99 18.44
N VAL A 57 -8.12 10.82 17.15
CA VAL A 57 -6.73 10.81 16.77
C VAL A 57 -6.28 12.14 16.15
N PRO A 58 -5.11 12.70 16.50
CA PRO A 58 -4.64 13.99 16.03
C PRO A 58 -3.80 13.88 14.73
N TYR A 59 -4.34 13.23 13.70
CA TYR A 59 -3.77 13.11 12.36
C TYR A 59 -4.85 12.76 11.35
N SER A 60 -4.52 12.94 10.06
CA SER A 60 -5.40 12.63 8.93
C SER A 60 -5.63 11.13 8.78
N ILE A 61 -6.89 10.72 8.63
CA ILE A 61 -7.27 9.32 8.41
C ILE A 61 -8.35 9.19 7.37
N SER A 62 -8.12 8.30 6.41
CA SER A 62 -9.12 7.82 5.47
C SER A 62 -9.42 6.36 5.73
N ARG A 63 -10.67 5.96 5.57
CA ARG A 63 -11.13 4.59 5.65
C ARG A 63 -11.98 4.29 4.42
N ILE A 64 -11.74 3.13 3.81
CA ILE A 64 -12.48 2.60 2.68
C ILE A 64 -13.09 1.27 3.12
N ASP A 65 -14.41 1.15 3.04
CA ASP A 65 -15.14 -0.06 3.37
C ASP A 65 -15.46 -0.87 2.11
N TYR A 66 -15.61 -2.20 2.26
CA TYR A 66 -15.90 -3.13 1.15
C TYR A 66 -17.04 -2.65 0.22
N ARG A 67 -18.06 -1.97 0.75
CA ARG A 67 -19.17 -1.43 -0.03
C ARG A 67 -18.76 -0.43 -1.11
N GLU A 68 -17.71 0.35 -0.86
CA GLU A 68 -17.21 1.39 -1.77
C GLU A 68 -16.56 0.82 -3.01
N PHE A 69 -16.04 -0.44 -2.91
CA PHE A 69 -15.39 -1.14 -4.02
C PHE A 69 -16.00 -2.53 -4.34
N LYS A 70 -17.17 -2.86 -3.79
CA LYS A 70 -17.86 -4.17 -3.96
C LYS A 70 -18.02 -4.55 -5.44
N TYR A 71 -18.37 -3.59 -6.28
CA TYR A 71 -18.64 -3.78 -7.70
C TYR A 71 -17.45 -3.46 -8.60
N ASP A 72 -16.40 -2.86 -8.07
CA ASP A 72 -15.23 -2.41 -8.81
C ASP A 72 -14.44 -3.58 -9.40
N ARG A 73 -13.60 -3.30 -10.39
CA ARG A 73 -12.75 -4.29 -11.05
C ARG A 73 -11.80 -5.01 -10.08
N LYS A 74 -11.27 -4.33 -9.09
CA LYS A 74 -10.43 -4.86 -7.99
C LYS A 74 -9.18 -5.61 -8.44
N ILE A 75 -8.55 -5.17 -9.50
CA ILE A 75 -7.36 -5.81 -10.04
C ILE A 75 -6.11 -5.21 -9.40
N GLY A 76 -6.06 -3.90 -9.26
CA GLY A 76 -4.96 -3.16 -8.67
C GLY A 76 -5.38 -2.27 -7.51
N VAL A 77 -4.43 -1.89 -6.67
CA VAL A 77 -4.67 -0.96 -5.54
C VAL A 77 -5.08 0.45 -6.01
N ASN A 78 -4.65 0.88 -7.19
CA ASN A 78 -5.02 2.16 -7.77
C ASN A 78 -6.54 2.31 -7.88
N GLU A 79 -7.27 1.29 -8.31
CA GLU A 79 -8.72 1.33 -8.48
C GLU A 79 -9.50 1.56 -7.18
N VAL A 80 -8.90 1.20 -6.04
CA VAL A 80 -9.55 1.28 -4.74
C VAL A 80 -9.07 2.51 -3.95
N LEU A 81 -7.81 2.91 -4.10
CA LEU A 81 -7.18 3.96 -3.29
C LEU A 81 -7.21 5.36 -3.92
N GLU A 82 -7.63 5.53 -5.18
CA GLU A 82 -7.71 6.84 -5.86
C GLU A 82 -8.59 7.86 -5.13
N SER A 83 -9.58 7.40 -4.38
CA SER A 83 -10.50 8.25 -3.61
C SER A 83 -9.88 8.88 -2.35
N VAL A 84 -8.60 8.61 -2.05
CA VAL A 84 -7.93 9.07 -0.82
C VAL A 84 -7.19 10.37 -1.07
N PRO A 85 -7.58 11.51 -0.46
CA PRO A 85 -6.86 12.77 -0.61
C PRO A 85 -5.43 12.66 -0.02
N GLY A 86 -4.46 13.33 -0.65
CA GLY A 86 -3.04 13.27 -0.27
C GLY A 86 -2.29 12.07 -0.84
N MET A 87 -2.99 11.17 -1.55
CA MET A 87 -2.40 10.00 -2.20
C MET A 87 -2.32 10.18 -3.71
N PHE A 88 -1.21 9.77 -4.30
CA PHE A 88 -1.04 9.68 -5.74
C PHE A 88 -0.49 8.30 -6.11
N LEU A 89 -1.11 7.68 -7.10
CA LEU A 89 -0.85 6.30 -7.50
C LEU A 89 -0.39 6.27 -8.96
N GLN A 90 0.67 5.54 -9.23
CA GLN A 90 1.18 5.33 -10.58
C GLN A 90 1.36 3.83 -10.83
N SER A 91 0.70 3.31 -11.86
CA SER A 91 0.89 1.91 -12.29
C SER A 91 2.07 1.83 -13.24
N ARG A 92 2.99 0.90 -13.03
CA ARG A 92 4.20 0.77 -13.84
C ARG A 92 4.12 -0.37 -14.85
N TYR A 93 3.95 -1.58 -14.37
CA TYR A 93 4.03 -2.79 -15.18
C TYR A 93 2.81 -3.66 -14.92
N GLY A 94 1.66 -3.33 -15.46
CA GLY A 94 0.42 -4.03 -15.12
C GLY A 94 -0.15 -3.62 -13.76
N ASN A 95 -0.97 -4.48 -13.16
CA ASN A 95 -1.81 -4.09 -12.02
C ASN A 95 -1.16 -4.32 -10.65
N HIS A 96 -0.09 -5.12 -10.58
CA HIS A 96 0.55 -5.49 -9.31
C HIS A 96 1.87 -4.75 -9.03
N ASP A 97 2.33 -3.87 -9.92
CA ASP A 97 3.49 -3.01 -9.69
C ASP A 97 3.07 -1.54 -9.66
N VAL A 98 2.47 -1.14 -8.55
CA VAL A 98 1.96 0.22 -8.32
C VAL A 98 2.88 0.96 -7.37
N LYS A 99 3.22 2.19 -7.75
CA LYS A 99 3.88 3.16 -6.87
C LYS A 99 2.80 3.89 -6.07
N ILE A 100 2.94 3.88 -4.76
CA ILE A 100 2.07 4.61 -3.84
C ILE A 100 2.86 5.79 -3.29
N SER A 101 2.35 6.98 -3.49
CA SER A 101 2.90 8.21 -2.92
C SER A 101 1.90 8.86 -1.98
N ILE A 102 2.34 9.20 -0.77
CA ILE A 102 1.58 10.04 0.18
C ILE A 102 2.41 11.27 0.49
N ARG A 103 1.89 12.47 0.15
CA ARG A 103 2.59 13.75 0.31
C ARG A 103 4.01 13.73 -0.28
N GLY A 104 4.15 13.07 -1.44
CA GLY A 104 5.41 12.91 -2.17
C GLY A 104 6.36 11.83 -1.62
N PHE A 105 6.13 11.24 -0.44
CA PHE A 105 6.89 10.07 -0.02
C PHE A 105 6.48 8.86 -0.87
N GLY A 106 7.45 8.21 -1.48
CA GLY A 106 7.27 7.13 -2.44
C GLY A 106 7.21 7.57 -3.91
N SER A 107 7.04 8.86 -4.22
CA SER A 107 6.92 9.35 -5.62
C SER A 107 8.14 9.06 -6.50
N LYS A 108 9.33 9.03 -5.92
CA LYS A 108 10.59 8.76 -6.62
C LYS A 108 11.02 7.29 -6.57
N SER A 109 10.23 6.41 -5.94
CA SER A 109 10.57 5.00 -5.87
C SER A 109 10.53 4.37 -7.26
N LYS A 110 11.64 3.76 -7.69
CA LYS A 110 11.72 3.02 -8.95
C LYS A 110 11.42 1.53 -8.77
N SER A 111 11.37 1.04 -7.53
CA SER A 111 11.14 -0.36 -7.22
C SER A 111 10.47 -0.51 -5.86
N GLY A 112 9.22 -0.93 -5.85
CA GLY A 112 8.41 -1.09 -4.64
C GLY A 112 7.95 0.24 -4.04
N ILE A 113 7.28 0.16 -2.91
CA ILE A 113 6.72 1.30 -2.16
C ILE A 113 7.72 1.70 -1.08
N ARG A 114 7.99 3.01 -0.93
CA ARG A 114 8.94 3.60 0.02
C ARG A 114 8.28 4.72 0.81
N GLY A 115 8.74 4.92 2.06
CA GLY A 115 8.23 5.99 2.93
C GLY A 115 6.76 5.85 3.37
N VAL A 116 6.09 4.76 2.97
CA VAL A 116 4.74 4.39 3.38
C VAL A 116 4.77 2.96 3.91
N ARG A 117 4.31 2.76 5.14
CA ARG A 117 4.26 1.44 5.77
C ARG A 117 2.99 0.71 5.36
N ILE A 118 3.13 -0.51 4.86
CA ILE A 118 2.00 -1.36 4.47
C ILE A 118 1.84 -2.48 5.49
N LEU A 119 0.60 -2.69 5.92
CA LEU A 119 0.20 -3.76 6.83
C LEU A 119 -0.88 -4.62 6.15
N LEU A 120 -0.93 -5.90 6.52
CA LEU A 120 -2.04 -6.80 6.26
C LEU A 120 -2.49 -7.40 7.60
N ASP A 121 -3.73 -7.13 8.04
CA ASP A 121 -4.24 -7.47 9.37
C ASP A 121 -3.31 -7.05 10.51
N ASP A 122 -2.80 -5.80 10.45
CA ASP A 122 -1.84 -5.20 11.38
C ASP A 122 -0.42 -5.82 11.36
N ILE A 123 -0.18 -6.85 10.54
CA ILE A 123 1.14 -7.47 10.36
C ILE A 123 1.90 -6.75 9.24
N PRO A 124 3.16 -6.31 9.45
CA PRO A 124 3.90 -5.57 8.43
C PRO A 124 4.13 -6.37 7.16
N GLU A 125 3.67 -5.85 6.01
CA GLU A 125 4.08 -6.30 4.68
C GLU A 125 5.42 -5.69 4.25
N SER A 126 5.74 -4.51 4.77
CA SER A 126 7.04 -3.87 4.53
C SER A 126 8.17 -4.69 5.14
N GLU A 127 9.26 -4.80 4.40
CA GLU A 127 10.50 -5.45 4.82
C GLU A 127 11.22 -4.60 5.90
N PRO A 128 12.24 -5.14 6.59
CA PRO A 128 12.94 -4.39 7.65
C PRO A 128 13.58 -3.07 7.19
N ASP A 129 13.98 -2.99 5.91
CA ASP A 129 14.53 -1.79 5.27
C ASP A 129 13.46 -0.78 4.80
N GLY A 130 12.17 -1.06 5.04
CA GLY A 130 11.05 -0.20 4.68
C GLY A 130 10.49 -0.40 3.27
N GLN A 131 11.11 -1.19 2.41
CA GLN A 131 10.53 -1.52 1.10
C GLN A 131 9.29 -2.38 1.23
N THR A 132 8.34 -2.19 0.33
CA THR A 132 7.14 -3.03 0.25
C THR A 132 6.78 -3.35 -1.19
N ARG A 133 6.25 -4.57 -1.38
CA ARG A 133 5.54 -5.00 -2.58
C ARG A 133 4.17 -5.53 -2.16
N ILE A 134 3.16 -5.25 -2.96
CA ILE A 134 1.76 -5.51 -2.63
C ILE A 134 1.19 -6.75 -3.31
N GLU A 135 2.03 -7.62 -3.87
CA GLU A 135 1.61 -8.83 -4.61
C GLU A 135 0.71 -9.76 -3.77
N ALA A 136 0.85 -9.73 -2.44
CA ALA A 136 0.05 -10.55 -1.52
C ALA A 136 -1.34 -9.96 -1.19
N ILE A 137 -1.66 -8.75 -1.64
CA ILE A 137 -2.94 -8.11 -1.34
C ILE A 137 -3.99 -8.57 -2.35
N ASP A 138 -4.93 -9.40 -1.90
CA ASP A 138 -6.09 -9.84 -2.68
C ASP A 138 -7.36 -9.11 -2.25
N PHE A 139 -7.84 -8.18 -3.08
CA PHE A 139 -9.04 -7.39 -2.78
C PHE A 139 -10.32 -8.20 -2.64
N ASN A 140 -10.34 -9.49 -3.02
CA ASN A 140 -11.49 -10.35 -2.73
C ASN A 140 -11.56 -10.75 -1.26
N SER A 141 -10.41 -10.80 -0.57
CA SER A 141 -10.37 -11.09 0.86
C SER A 141 -10.53 -9.84 1.73
N ILE A 142 -10.22 -8.65 1.20
CA ILE A 142 -10.21 -7.39 1.96
C ILE A 142 -11.63 -6.90 2.22
N GLY A 143 -11.93 -6.59 3.48
CA GLY A 143 -13.18 -6.00 3.92
C GLY A 143 -13.10 -4.51 4.24
N LYS A 144 -11.90 -4.05 4.61
CA LYS A 144 -11.66 -2.66 5.03
C LYS A 144 -10.21 -2.26 4.78
N ILE A 145 -9.99 -0.98 4.44
CA ILE A 145 -8.66 -0.39 4.33
C ILE A 145 -8.62 0.85 5.21
N GLU A 146 -7.62 0.93 6.07
CA GLU A 146 -7.35 2.08 6.92
C GLU A 146 -6.08 2.77 6.45
N ILE A 147 -6.14 4.08 6.20
CA ILE A 147 -5.03 4.89 5.74
C ILE A 147 -4.81 6.03 6.71
N ALA A 148 -3.75 5.94 7.51
CA ALA A 148 -3.31 7.02 8.37
C ALA A 148 -2.19 7.78 7.65
N LYS A 149 -2.43 9.06 7.36
CA LYS A 149 -1.54 9.91 6.56
C LYS A 149 -0.67 10.81 7.44
N GLY A 150 0.46 11.22 6.89
CA GLY A 150 1.43 12.09 7.57
C GLY A 150 2.44 11.35 8.41
N ASN A 151 3.17 12.11 9.23
CA ASN A 151 4.26 11.58 10.03
C ASN A 151 3.79 10.58 11.09
N LEU A 152 3.97 9.29 10.81
CA LEU A 152 3.74 8.17 11.73
C LEU A 152 5.03 7.44 12.13
N SER A 153 6.20 8.01 11.84
CA SER A 153 7.49 7.41 12.17
C SER A 153 7.70 7.27 13.68
N SER A 154 6.99 8.06 14.51
CA SER A 154 7.00 7.88 15.96
C SER A 154 6.28 6.62 16.46
N MET A 155 5.54 5.92 15.59
CA MET A 155 4.84 4.67 15.89
C MET A 155 5.32 3.51 15.00
N TYR A 156 5.74 3.76 13.78
CA TYR A 156 6.17 2.78 12.79
C TYR A 156 7.48 3.18 12.16
N THR A 157 8.44 2.28 12.07
CA THR A 157 9.71 2.55 11.37
C THR A 157 9.49 2.90 9.90
N ASN A 158 10.27 3.80 9.34
CA ASN A 158 10.23 4.19 7.92
C ASN A 158 8.80 4.54 7.42
N ALA A 159 8.06 5.37 8.17
CA ALA A 159 6.68 5.76 7.83
C ALA A 159 6.48 7.30 7.79
N PRO A 160 7.33 8.08 7.10
CA PRO A 160 7.18 9.54 7.03
C PRO A 160 5.91 9.96 6.28
N GLY A 161 5.46 9.21 5.27
CA GLY A 161 4.24 9.47 4.50
C GLY A 161 2.97 8.95 5.18
N GLY A 162 3.09 7.87 5.96
CA GLY A 162 1.94 7.27 6.62
C GLY A 162 1.94 5.75 6.62
N VAL A 163 0.78 5.20 6.97
CA VAL A 163 0.55 3.74 7.09
C VAL A 163 -0.75 3.36 6.38
N ILE A 164 -0.71 2.30 5.59
CA ILE A 164 -1.89 1.68 4.98
C ILE A 164 -2.05 0.29 5.55
N ASN A 165 -3.22 -0.01 6.09
CA ASN A 165 -3.56 -1.32 6.65
C ASN A 165 -4.71 -1.93 5.86
N PHE A 166 -4.43 -3.02 5.17
CA PHE A 166 -5.43 -3.85 4.51
C PHE A 166 -5.95 -4.88 5.51
N ILE A 167 -7.26 -4.93 5.72
CA ILE A 167 -7.88 -5.77 6.73
C ILE A 167 -8.82 -6.75 6.05
N ASN A 168 -8.60 -8.04 6.28
CA ASN A 168 -9.41 -9.10 5.73
C ASN A 168 -10.85 -9.05 6.28
N ASP A 169 -11.81 -9.45 5.45
CA ASP A 169 -13.24 -9.48 5.75
C ASP A 169 -13.61 -10.69 6.61
N ILE A 170 -13.16 -10.68 7.87
CA ILE A 170 -13.37 -11.77 8.82
C ILE A 170 -14.64 -11.57 9.70
N SER A 171 -15.30 -10.42 9.59
CA SER A 171 -16.45 -10.03 10.42
C SER A 171 -17.78 -10.34 9.72
N PHE A 172 -18.08 -11.61 9.47
CA PHE A 172 -19.35 -12.08 8.90
C PHE A 172 -20.11 -12.94 9.91
N ASN A 173 -21.44 -12.94 9.81
CA ASN A 173 -22.32 -13.61 10.76
C ASN A 173 -22.86 -14.95 10.26
N THR A 174 -22.67 -15.27 9.00
CA THR A 174 -23.22 -16.47 8.35
C THR A 174 -22.15 -17.11 7.49
N PRO A 175 -21.93 -18.43 7.58
CA PRO A 175 -21.03 -19.13 6.68
C PRO A 175 -21.42 -18.93 5.22
N PHE A 176 -20.42 -18.84 4.34
CA PHE A 176 -20.66 -18.60 2.93
C PHE A 176 -19.54 -19.16 2.05
N VAL A 177 -19.87 -19.38 0.77
CA VAL A 177 -18.91 -19.58 -0.29
C VAL A 177 -19.26 -18.66 -1.46
N VAL A 178 -18.24 -18.06 -2.07
CA VAL A 178 -18.41 -17.21 -3.27
C VAL A 178 -17.38 -17.65 -4.31
N GLN A 179 -17.82 -17.95 -5.51
CA GLN A 179 -16.99 -18.03 -6.70
C GLN A 179 -17.07 -16.69 -7.43
N PHE A 180 -15.94 -16.13 -7.82
CA PHE A 180 -15.89 -14.92 -8.61
C PHE A 180 -15.15 -15.17 -9.93
N ASN A 181 -15.64 -14.52 -10.99
CA ASN A 181 -15.08 -14.57 -12.34
C ASN A 181 -15.09 -13.17 -12.93
N GLN A 182 -13.99 -12.79 -13.54
CA GLN A 182 -13.83 -11.49 -14.16
C GLN A 182 -13.08 -11.63 -15.48
N LEU A 183 -13.56 -10.93 -16.50
CA LEU A 183 -12.97 -10.86 -17.83
C LEU A 183 -12.88 -9.42 -18.27
N GLY A 184 -11.94 -9.09 -19.14
CA GLY A 184 -11.81 -7.72 -19.64
C GLY A 184 -10.91 -7.62 -20.87
N SER A 185 -10.74 -6.39 -21.30
CA SER A 185 -9.82 -6.01 -22.37
C SER A 185 -8.40 -6.48 -22.06
N PHE A 186 -7.56 -6.53 -23.07
CA PHE A 186 -6.14 -6.92 -22.98
C PHE A 186 -5.92 -8.30 -22.35
N GLY A 187 -6.87 -9.23 -22.59
CA GLY A 187 -6.80 -10.60 -22.11
C GLY A 187 -6.95 -10.77 -20.61
N LEU A 188 -7.52 -9.76 -19.92
CA LEU A 188 -7.78 -9.86 -18.49
C LEU A 188 -8.67 -11.06 -18.16
N ARG A 189 -8.21 -11.90 -17.24
CA ARG A 189 -8.96 -13.00 -16.63
C ARG A 189 -8.61 -13.07 -15.15
N ARG A 190 -9.63 -13.08 -14.30
CA ARG A 190 -9.46 -13.29 -12.88
C ARG A 190 -10.54 -14.20 -12.36
N ASN A 191 -10.14 -15.30 -11.76
CA ASN A 191 -11.05 -16.32 -11.25
C ASN A 191 -10.61 -16.73 -9.85
N GLY A 192 -11.55 -17.14 -9.02
CA GLY A 192 -11.23 -17.66 -7.71
C GLY A 192 -12.45 -17.95 -6.86
N PHE A 193 -12.19 -18.22 -5.61
CA PHE A 193 -13.23 -18.43 -4.62
C PHE A 193 -12.88 -17.76 -3.29
N LYS A 194 -13.90 -17.47 -2.51
CA LYS A 194 -13.83 -17.00 -1.12
C LYS A 194 -14.76 -17.87 -0.28
N PHE A 195 -14.25 -18.41 0.81
CA PHE A 195 -15.00 -19.22 1.76
C PHE A 195 -14.89 -18.59 3.14
N GLY A 196 -16.02 -18.38 3.79
CA GLY A 196 -16.12 -17.93 5.16
C GLY A 196 -16.89 -18.92 6.01
N TYR A 197 -16.35 -19.27 7.18
CA TYR A 197 -17.02 -20.09 8.17
C TYR A 197 -16.88 -19.44 9.56
N ASN A 198 -17.98 -19.38 10.30
CA ASN A 198 -17.99 -18.85 11.65
C ASN A 198 -18.83 -19.73 12.59
N ASN A 199 -18.40 -19.78 13.82
CA ASN A 199 -19.15 -20.29 14.96
C ASN A 199 -18.83 -19.45 16.21
N ASP A 200 -19.35 -19.85 17.37
CA ASP A 200 -19.15 -19.10 18.64
C ASP A 200 -17.68 -18.99 19.05
N ASN A 201 -16.80 -19.87 18.59
CA ASN A 201 -15.43 -19.97 19.04
C ASN A 201 -14.43 -19.37 18.04
N TYR A 202 -14.68 -19.46 16.73
CA TYR A 202 -13.74 -18.99 15.72
C TYR A 202 -14.41 -18.55 14.42
N ASN A 203 -13.74 -17.64 13.73
CA ASN A 203 -14.03 -17.21 12.37
C ASN A 203 -12.87 -17.66 11.46
N LEU A 204 -13.18 -18.22 10.30
CA LEU A 204 -12.25 -18.63 9.27
C LEU A 204 -12.63 -17.94 7.96
N LEU A 205 -11.69 -17.28 7.33
CA LEU A 205 -11.79 -16.78 5.96
C LEU A 205 -10.67 -17.39 5.14
N THR A 206 -11.00 -17.95 3.97
CA THR A 206 -10.02 -18.40 2.98
C THR A 206 -10.41 -17.87 1.61
N SER A 207 -9.45 -17.32 0.88
CA SER A 207 -9.62 -16.93 -0.53
C SER A 207 -8.51 -17.52 -1.40
N PHE A 208 -8.85 -17.82 -2.62
CA PHE A 208 -7.90 -18.12 -3.70
C PHE A 208 -8.26 -17.30 -4.91
N SER A 209 -7.26 -16.69 -5.54
CA SER A 209 -7.42 -16.01 -6.82
C SER A 209 -6.31 -16.37 -7.79
N ASN A 210 -6.69 -16.61 -9.04
CA ASN A 210 -5.79 -16.64 -10.18
C ASN A 210 -6.08 -15.40 -11.02
N HIS A 211 -5.05 -14.65 -11.33
CA HIS A 211 -5.10 -13.45 -12.15
C HIS A 211 -4.16 -13.62 -13.34
N TYR A 212 -4.66 -13.35 -14.53
CA TYR A 212 -3.90 -13.28 -15.77
C TYR A 212 -4.27 -12.00 -16.51
N PHE A 213 -3.27 -11.27 -16.99
CA PHE A 213 -3.43 -10.07 -17.79
C PHE A 213 -2.33 -10.04 -18.86
N LYS A 214 -2.73 -10.04 -20.14
CA LYS A 214 -1.77 -9.97 -21.24
C LYS A 214 -1.06 -8.61 -21.29
N GLY A 215 -1.76 -7.57 -20.81
CA GLY A 215 -1.27 -6.20 -20.87
C GLY A 215 -1.61 -5.49 -22.17
N TYR A 216 -1.54 -4.16 -22.10
CA TYR A 216 -1.83 -3.26 -23.22
C TYR A 216 -0.57 -2.77 -23.96
N ARG A 217 0.62 -3.16 -23.47
CA ARG A 217 1.91 -2.91 -24.10
C ARG A 217 2.48 -4.24 -24.63
N ASP A 218 3.44 -4.13 -25.55
CA ASP A 218 4.30 -5.27 -25.87
C ASP A 218 5.11 -5.67 -24.64
N HIS A 219 5.38 -6.97 -24.46
CA HIS A 219 6.15 -7.50 -23.33
C HIS A 219 5.62 -7.07 -21.94
N ASN A 220 4.31 -7.23 -21.72
CA ASN A 220 3.61 -6.71 -20.53
C ASN A 220 2.69 -7.76 -19.88
N ASN A 221 2.97 -9.04 -20.05
CA ASN A 221 2.15 -10.11 -19.49
C ASN A 221 2.37 -10.27 -17.98
N GLU A 222 1.29 -10.50 -17.24
CA GLU A 222 1.36 -10.87 -15.82
C GLU A 222 0.46 -12.06 -15.49
N ASN A 223 0.90 -12.86 -14.52
CA ASN A 223 0.14 -13.99 -13.99
C ASN A 223 0.42 -14.14 -12.48
N TRP A 224 -0.64 -14.20 -11.68
CA TRP A 224 -0.56 -14.30 -10.22
C TRP A 224 -1.51 -15.34 -9.67
N ASN A 225 -1.03 -16.15 -8.73
CA ASN A 225 -1.83 -17.03 -7.90
C ASN A 225 -1.68 -16.60 -6.44
N ILE A 226 -2.79 -16.31 -5.77
CA ILE A 226 -2.81 -15.83 -4.40
C ILE A 226 -3.73 -16.70 -3.56
N ILE A 227 -3.22 -17.22 -2.46
CA ILE A 227 -4.01 -17.85 -1.39
C ILE A 227 -3.87 -16.99 -0.16
N ASN A 228 -4.98 -16.67 0.49
CA ASN A 228 -5.01 -15.94 1.75
C ASN A 228 -5.98 -16.63 2.71
N THR A 229 -5.55 -16.87 3.94
CA THR A 229 -6.34 -17.51 4.98
C THR A 229 -6.16 -16.77 6.31
N VAL A 230 -7.26 -16.43 6.94
CA VAL A 230 -7.28 -15.83 8.27
C VAL A 230 -8.17 -16.64 9.19
N VAL A 231 -7.64 -16.95 10.35
CA VAL A 231 -8.41 -17.59 11.46
C VAL A 231 -8.36 -16.65 12.65
N GLU A 232 -9.52 -16.32 13.20
CA GLU A 232 -9.61 -15.58 14.45
C GLU A 232 -10.40 -16.40 15.46
N THR A 233 -9.85 -16.62 16.65
CA THR A 233 -10.47 -17.36 17.73
C THR A 233 -10.46 -16.55 19.02
N LYS A 234 -11.54 -16.64 19.79
CA LYS A 234 -11.68 -16.04 21.11
C LYS A 234 -11.58 -17.14 22.16
N TYR A 235 -10.52 -17.10 22.97
CA TYR A 235 -10.36 -18.03 24.10
C TYR A 235 -11.20 -17.60 25.31
N SER A 236 -11.44 -16.31 25.42
CA SER A 236 -12.28 -15.71 26.46
C SER A 236 -12.81 -14.37 25.96
N ASN A 237 -13.67 -13.72 26.75
CA ASN A 237 -14.14 -12.36 26.45
C ASN A 237 -12.99 -11.33 26.35
N ASN A 238 -11.82 -11.66 26.91
CA ASN A 238 -10.70 -10.75 27.06
C ASN A 238 -9.47 -11.16 26.24
N SER A 239 -9.48 -12.32 25.58
CA SER A 239 -8.30 -12.85 24.87
C SER A 239 -8.68 -13.41 23.52
N SER A 240 -7.93 -13.03 22.50
CA SER A 240 -8.10 -13.48 21.11
C SER A 240 -6.78 -13.87 20.48
N LEU A 241 -6.86 -14.79 19.53
CA LEU A 241 -5.76 -15.20 18.68
C LEU A 241 -6.18 -15.04 17.22
N LYS A 242 -5.37 -14.33 16.42
CA LYS A 242 -5.52 -14.25 14.98
C LYS A 242 -4.32 -14.91 14.31
N ILE A 243 -4.58 -15.78 13.34
CA ILE A 243 -3.58 -16.44 12.52
C ILE A 243 -3.80 -15.99 11.08
N LEU A 244 -2.78 -15.45 10.45
CA LEU A 244 -2.76 -15.06 9.04
C LEU A 244 -1.79 -15.98 8.30
N PHE A 245 -2.25 -16.61 7.24
CA PHE A 245 -1.42 -17.31 6.28
C PHE A 245 -1.71 -16.78 4.88
N TYR A 246 -0.66 -16.50 4.10
CA TYR A 246 -0.81 -16.33 2.68
C TYR A 246 0.34 -16.97 1.90
N PHE A 247 0.06 -17.29 0.65
CA PHE A 247 1.05 -17.68 -0.34
C PHE A 247 0.71 -17.02 -1.68
N VAL A 248 1.71 -16.42 -2.30
CA VAL A 248 1.62 -15.80 -3.62
C VAL A 248 2.73 -16.32 -4.51
N ASP A 249 2.38 -16.64 -5.75
CA ASP A 249 3.32 -17.02 -6.81
C ASP A 249 2.91 -16.35 -8.10
N GLY A 250 3.85 -15.69 -8.77
CA GLY A 250 3.53 -15.02 -10.01
C GLY A 250 4.72 -14.42 -10.75
N MET A 251 4.41 -13.89 -11.91
CA MET A 251 5.36 -13.32 -12.85
C MET A 251 4.77 -12.09 -13.51
N ILE A 252 5.63 -11.12 -13.81
CA ILE A 252 5.31 -9.92 -14.58
C ILE A 252 6.46 -9.60 -15.54
N GLU A 253 6.13 -9.37 -16.80
CA GLU A 253 7.06 -8.83 -17.80
C GLU A 253 7.26 -7.33 -17.60
N LEU A 254 8.43 -6.83 -17.98
CA LEU A 254 8.88 -5.47 -17.74
C LEU A 254 9.17 -4.77 -19.07
N PRO A 255 8.19 -4.07 -19.66
CA PRO A 255 8.33 -3.44 -20.98
C PRO A 255 9.34 -2.28 -21.05
N GLY A 256 9.78 -1.76 -19.90
CA GLY A 256 10.70 -0.62 -19.85
C GLY A 256 10.04 0.73 -20.13
N SER A 257 10.80 1.79 -19.92
CA SER A 257 10.37 3.18 -20.16
C SER A 257 10.83 3.66 -21.54
N LEU A 258 10.07 4.58 -22.13
CA LEU A 258 10.28 5.09 -23.50
C LEU A 258 10.91 6.49 -23.45
N THR A 259 11.65 6.84 -24.51
CA THR A 259 11.99 8.24 -24.82
C THR A 259 10.74 8.99 -25.28
N LYS A 260 10.80 10.32 -25.35
CA LYS A 260 9.65 11.13 -25.84
C LYS A 260 9.28 10.75 -27.27
N GLU A 261 10.27 10.56 -28.16
CA GLU A 261 10.04 10.18 -29.55
C GLU A 261 9.39 8.79 -29.67
N GLU A 262 9.88 7.81 -28.95
CA GLU A 262 9.31 6.45 -28.92
C GLU A 262 7.85 6.49 -28.39
N TYR A 263 7.60 7.26 -27.32
CA TYR A 263 6.27 7.44 -26.73
C TYR A 263 5.29 8.11 -27.69
N ASP A 264 5.72 9.19 -28.39
CA ASP A 264 4.86 9.92 -29.33
C ASP A 264 4.59 9.09 -30.60
N THR A 265 5.51 8.19 -30.98
CA THR A 265 5.35 7.33 -32.16
C THR A 265 4.42 6.15 -31.87
N ASN A 266 4.65 5.43 -30.79
CA ASN A 266 3.83 4.31 -30.32
C ASN A 266 3.98 4.13 -28.79
N PRO A 267 3.07 4.68 -27.97
CA PRO A 267 3.19 4.61 -26.53
C PRO A 267 3.11 3.18 -25.98
N TYR A 268 2.54 2.25 -26.73
CA TYR A 268 2.31 0.87 -26.27
C TYR A 268 3.41 -0.12 -26.64
N GLN A 269 4.48 0.33 -27.33
CA GLN A 269 5.65 -0.49 -27.57
C GLN A 269 6.43 -0.76 -26.28
N ALA A 270 7.23 -1.82 -26.25
CA ALA A 270 8.23 -2.04 -25.23
C ALA A 270 9.59 -1.44 -25.65
N GLU A 271 10.43 -1.12 -24.69
CA GLU A 271 11.82 -0.82 -24.92
C GLU A 271 12.50 -2.06 -25.54
N GLN A 272 13.22 -1.89 -26.66
CA GLN A 272 13.83 -3.02 -27.37
C GLN A 272 14.78 -3.85 -26.48
N ARG A 273 15.56 -3.19 -25.60
CA ARG A 273 16.45 -3.89 -24.65
C ARG A 273 15.69 -4.77 -23.67
N SER A 274 14.47 -4.39 -23.30
CA SER A 274 13.61 -5.18 -22.40
C SER A 274 13.14 -6.46 -23.09
N ILE A 275 12.84 -6.39 -24.39
CA ILE A 275 12.50 -7.56 -25.22
C ILE A 275 13.72 -8.47 -25.39
N ASP A 276 14.87 -7.92 -25.79
CA ASP A 276 16.11 -8.67 -26.06
C ASP A 276 16.62 -9.40 -24.81
N ARG A 277 16.38 -8.85 -23.63
CA ARG A 277 16.77 -9.39 -22.32
C ARG A 277 15.71 -10.28 -21.71
N ASP A 278 14.55 -10.42 -22.33
CA ASP A 278 13.34 -11.03 -21.73
C ASP A 278 13.12 -10.54 -20.29
N ALA A 279 13.08 -9.18 -20.17
CA ALA A 279 13.06 -8.51 -18.88
C ALA A 279 11.76 -8.86 -18.13
N LYS A 280 11.88 -9.57 -17.03
CA LYS A 280 10.76 -10.03 -16.22
C LYS A 280 11.12 -10.15 -14.75
N ARG A 281 10.11 -10.28 -13.94
CA ARG A 281 10.20 -10.55 -12.51
C ARG A 281 9.31 -11.72 -12.15
N VAL A 282 9.89 -12.73 -11.48
CA VAL A 282 9.17 -13.83 -10.86
C VAL A 282 9.22 -13.64 -9.34
N SER A 283 8.12 -13.81 -8.67
CA SER A 283 8.03 -13.64 -7.21
C SER A 283 7.21 -14.75 -6.59
N THR A 284 7.80 -15.48 -5.65
CA THR A 284 7.10 -16.42 -4.78
C THR A 284 7.27 -15.97 -3.35
N LYS A 285 6.18 -15.77 -2.62
CA LYS A 285 6.20 -15.29 -1.24
C LYS A 285 5.18 -16.03 -0.39
N GLY A 286 5.60 -16.51 0.78
CA GLY A 286 4.72 -17.11 1.78
C GLY A 286 4.92 -16.45 3.13
N ARG A 287 3.85 -16.31 3.92
CA ARG A 287 3.89 -15.78 5.27
C ARG A 287 2.95 -16.53 6.18
N LEU A 288 3.43 -16.78 7.40
CA LEU A 288 2.61 -17.18 8.54
C LEU A 288 2.79 -16.13 9.63
N GLY A 289 1.70 -15.54 10.08
CA GLY A 289 1.66 -14.58 11.17
C GLY A 289 0.71 -15.02 12.27
N VAL A 290 1.06 -14.74 13.52
CA VAL A 290 0.24 -15.02 14.70
C VAL A 290 0.19 -13.78 15.57
N ARG A 291 -1.01 -13.34 15.91
CA ARG A 291 -1.25 -12.20 16.80
C ARG A 291 -2.11 -12.67 17.97
N TYR A 292 -1.60 -12.50 19.17
CA TYR A 292 -2.29 -12.75 20.43
C TYR A 292 -2.56 -11.43 21.12
N THR A 293 -3.80 -11.18 21.52
CA THR A 293 -4.19 -9.99 22.26
C THR A 293 -4.93 -10.42 23.52
N THR A 294 -4.58 -9.84 24.66
CA THR A 294 -5.27 -10.10 25.91
C THR A 294 -5.46 -8.82 26.72
N ARG A 295 -6.65 -8.66 27.30
CA ARG A 295 -6.97 -7.60 28.24
C ARG A 295 -7.06 -8.16 29.66
N PHE A 296 -6.55 -7.43 30.62
CA PHE A 296 -6.50 -7.85 32.01
C PHE A 296 -6.51 -6.66 32.98
N GLY A 297 -6.52 -6.97 34.29
CA GLY A 297 -6.60 -5.99 35.33
C GLY A 297 -8.04 -5.61 35.66
N ARG A 298 -8.20 -4.63 36.57
CA ARG A 298 -9.49 -4.13 36.96
C ARG A 298 -10.15 -3.43 35.77
N GLU A 299 -11.37 -3.83 35.42
CA GLU A 299 -12.13 -3.27 34.29
C GLU A 299 -11.43 -3.45 32.89
N ASN A 300 -10.51 -4.42 32.78
CA ASN A 300 -9.76 -4.68 31.54
C ASN A 300 -8.94 -3.46 31.03
N ASN A 301 -8.44 -2.66 31.95
CA ASN A 301 -7.73 -1.43 31.65
C ASN A 301 -6.27 -1.62 31.19
N ASN A 302 -5.82 -2.87 31.09
CA ASN A 302 -4.52 -3.21 30.51
C ASN A 302 -4.71 -4.10 29.29
N GLU A 303 -3.89 -3.90 28.26
CA GLU A 303 -3.84 -4.74 27.08
C GLU A 303 -2.39 -5.13 26.78
N LEU A 304 -2.18 -6.40 26.51
CA LEU A 304 -0.93 -6.92 25.97
C LEU A 304 -1.19 -7.51 24.59
N GLU A 305 -0.45 -7.05 23.60
CA GLU A 305 -0.43 -7.64 22.26
C GLU A 305 0.95 -8.22 21.96
N LEU A 306 0.94 -9.42 21.39
CA LEU A 306 2.12 -10.10 20.88
C LEU A 306 1.84 -10.54 19.44
N THR A 307 2.62 -10.05 18.48
CA THR A 307 2.56 -10.45 17.07
C THR A 307 3.90 -11.02 16.65
N THR A 308 3.90 -12.23 16.10
CA THR A 308 5.08 -12.84 15.49
C THR A 308 4.76 -13.32 14.09
N TYR A 309 5.75 -13.27 13.18
CA TYR A 309 5.58 -13.79 11.84
C TYR A 309 6.88 -14.29 11.23
N ALA A 310 6.74 -15.24 10.30
CA ALA A 310 7.81 -15.70 9.44
C ALA A 310 7.40 -15.53 7.97
N THR A 311 8.36 -15.15 7.13
CA THR A 311 8.18 -14.94 5.71
C THR A 311 9.26 -15.68 4.94
N ILE A 312 8.87 -16.37 3.86
CA ILE A 312 9.79 -16.88 2.86
C ILE A 312 9.56 -16.09 1.57
N LYS A 313 10.63 -15.76 0.86
CA LYS A 313 10.56 -15.02 -0.40
C LYS A 313 11.62 -15.50 -1.36
N TYR A 314 11.18 -15.94 -2.51
CA TYR A 314 12.00 -16.18 -3.68
C TYR A 314 11.67 -15.12 -4.73
N PHE A 315 12.71 -14.55 -5.34
CA PHE A 315 12.56 -13.48 -6.31
C PHE A 315 13.60 -13.64 -7.42
N GLU A 316 13.15 -13.67 -8.67
CA GLU A 316 14.00 -13.61 -9.86
C GLU A 316 13.74 -12.30 -10.61
N ARG A 317 14.78 -11.71 -11.13
CA ARG A 317 14.68 -10.58 -12.06
C ARG A 317 15.68 -10.78 -13.20
N THR A 318 15.17 -10.74 -14.42
CA THR A 318 15.97 -10.64 -15.63
C THR A 318 15.97 -9.20 -16.10
N ASN A 319 17.15 -8.67 -16.35
CA ASN A 319 17.40 -7.39 -16.99
C ASN A 319 18.81 -7.47 -17.59
N ARG A 320 19.72 -6.55 -17.29
CA ARG A 320 21.15 -6.65 -17.67
C ARG A 320 21.77 -7.94 -17.16
N GLU A 321 21.44 -8.31 -15.93
CA GLU A 321 21.85 -9.53 -15.26
C GLU A 321 20.64 -10.39 -14.90
N TYR A 322 20.89 -11.68 -14.68
CA TYR A 322 19.94 -12.61 -14.10
C TYR A 322 20.17 -12.66 -12.58
N LYS A 323 19.26 -12.08 -11.82
CA LYS A 323 19.37 -11.94 -10.37
C LYS A 323 18.40 -12.87 -9.67
N ILE A 324 18.88 -13.66 -8.70
CA ILE A 324 18.08 -14.50 -7.81
C ILE A 324 18.26 -14.00 -6.38
N ILE A 325 17.15 -13.83 -5.65
CA ILE A 325 17.14 -13.43 -4.24
C ILE A 325 16.32 -14.44 -3.45
N ASN A 326 16.94 -15.11 -2.50
CA ASN A 326 16.28 -15.94 -1.49
C ASN A 326 16.32 -15.21 -0.16
N ARG A 327 15.15 -14.84 0.39
CA ARG A 327 15.02 -14.13 1.66
C ARG A 327 14.11 -14.87 2.62
N ASN A 328 14.52 -14.92 3.89
CA ASN A 328 13.68 -15.34 5.00
C ASN A 328 13.51 -14.16 5.96
N GLY A 329 12.29 -13.87 6.34
CA GLY A 329 11.98 -12.77 7.26
C GLY A 329 11.40 -13.30 8.56
N PHE A 330 11.80 -12.71 9.68
CA PHE A 330 11.23 -12.99 11.01
C PHE A 330 10.89 -11.66 11.67
N GLY A 331 9.71 -11.57 12.28
CA GLY A 331 9.30 -10.40 13.02
C GLY A 331 8.65 -10.75 14.35
N LEU A 332 8.98 -9.95 15.35
CA LEU A 332 8.33 -9.94 16.66
C LEU A 332 7.93 -8.51 16.97
N ARG A 333 6.66 -8.30 17.30
CA ARG A 333 6.13 -7.02 17.73
C ARG A 333 5.36 -7.23 19.01
N THR A 334 5.53 -6.34 19.96
CA THR A 334 4.75 -6.37 21.19
C THR A 334 4.46 -4.96 21.65
N HIS A 335 3.31 -4.80 22.30
CA HIS A 335 3.01 -3.60 23.06
C HIS A 335 2.20 -3.90 24.31
N TYR A 336 2.34 -3.00 25.25
CA TYR A 336 1.53 -2.93 26.47
C TYR A 336 0.82 -1.58 26.49
N LEU A 337 -0.50 -1.61 26.67
CA LEU A 337 -1.36 -0.45 26.86
C LEU A 337 -1.91 -0.45 28.28
N ASN A 338 -1.89 0.70 28.92
CA ASN A 338 -2.61 0.96 30.15
C ASN A 338 -3.56 2.14 29.99
N GLU A 339 -4.84 1.93 30.27
CA GLU A 339 -5.88 2.95 30.32
C GLU A 339 -6.15 3.28 31.78
N SER A 340 -5.91 4.51 32.21
CA SER A 340 -6.01 4.93 33.60
C SER A 340 -6.56 6.36 33.72
N ASN A 341 -6.87 6.77 34.91
CA ASN A 341 -7.21 8.15 35.22
C ASN A 341 -6.08 8.77 36.06
N ILE A 342 -5.48 9.85 35.57
CA ILE A 342 -4.47 10.66 36.27
C ILE A 342 -5.10 12.01 36.54
N PHE A 343 -5.14 12.44 37.80
CA PHE A 343 -5.83 13.67 38.26
C PHE A 343 -7.29 13.79 37.77
N ASN A 344 -8.04 12.67 37.81
CA ASN A 344 -9.41 12.54 37.31
C ASN A 344 -9.57 12.82 35.80
N ARG A 345 -8.50 12.65 35.00
CA ARG A 345 -8.48 12.79 33.55
C ARG A 345 -8.02 11.50 32.90
N LYS A 346 -8.61 11.15 31.77
CA LYS A 346 -8.27 9.95 31.00
C LYS A 346 -6.79 10.02 30.56
N ASN A 347 -6.10 8.93 30.77
CA ASN A 347 -4.73 8.74 30.34
C ASN A 347 -4.57 7.38 29.70
N GLU A 348 -3.95 7.33 28.54
CA GLU A 348 -3.61 6.12 27.82
C GLU A 348 -2.11 6.09 27.61
N PHE A 349 -1.47 5.13 28.22
CA PHE A 349 -0.03 4.92 28.13
C PHE A 349 0.26 3.65 27.33
N LEU A 350 1.06 3.77 26.26
CA LEU A 350 1.45 2.68 25.40
C LEU A 350 2.97 2.61 25.32
N ILE A 351 3.53 1.41 25.49
CA ILE A 351 4.95 1.13 25.25
C ILE A 351 5.09 -0.16 24.44
N GLY A 352 6.06 -0.21 23.55
CA GLY A 352 6.25 -1.43 22.76
C GLY A 352 7.57 -1.48 22.00
N THR A 353 7.77 -2.61 21.33
CA THR A 353 8.96 -2.88 20.51
C THR A 353 8.62 -3.62 19.24
N ASP A 354 9.42 -3.39 18.21
CA ASP A 354 9.44 -4.13 16.94
C ASP A 354 10.86 -4.68 16.74
N LEU A 355 10.98 -5.99 16.54
CA LEU A 355 12.23 -6.69 16.24
C LEU A 355 12.06 -7.43 14.92
N LEU A 356 12.80 -7.02 13.89
CA LEU A 356 12.71 -7.58 12.55
C LEU A 356 14.10 -8.05 12.12
N PHE A 357 14.16 -9.23 11.54
CA PHE A 357 15.38 -9.83 11.04
C PHE A 357 15.16 -10.47 9.69
N GLN A 358 16.05 -10.23 8.72
CA GLN A 358 15.93 -10.75 7.37
C GLN A 358 17.30 -11.13 6.80
N PRO A 359 17.69 -12.42 6.83
CA PRO A 359 18.79 -12.94 6.06
C PRO A 359 18.38 -13.17 4.60
N ALA A 360 19.33 -12.95 3.68
CA ALA A 360 19.17 -13.21 2.28
C ALA A 360 20.43 -13.74 1.63
N ARG A 361 20.24 -14.59 0.61
CA ARG A 361 21.27 -14.99 -0.35
C ARG A 361 20.90 -14.42 -1.71
N ILE A 362 21.83 -13.68 -2.34
CA ILE A 362 21.63 -13.00 -3.61
C ILE A 362 22.67 -13.52 -4.59
N GLU A 363 22.21 -13.99 -5.73
CA GLU A 363 23.04 -14.58 -6.78
C GLU A 363 22.86 -13.78 -8.06
N TYR A 364 23.96 -13.39 -8.70
CA TYR A 364 23.98 -12.75 -9.99
C TYR A 364 24.64 -13.67 -11.02
N TYR A 365 24.00 -13.78 -12.17
CA TYR A 365 24.44 -14.53 -13.32
C TYR A 365 24.37 -13.66 -14.59
N SER A 366 25.06 -14.07 -15.64
CA SER A 366 24.82 -13.48 -16.96
C SER A 366 23.37 -13.78 -17.41
N ASN A 367 22.74 -12.80 -18.04
CA ASN A 367 21.45 -12.99 -18.68
C ASN A 367 21.67 -13.34 -20.17
N ILE A 368 21.20 -14.52 -20.58
CA ILE A 368 21.28 -15.00 -21.96
C ILE A 368 19.87 -15.05 -22.51
N ASN A 369 19.36 -13.93 -23.04
CA ASN A 369 18.00 -13.79 -23.57
C ASN A 369 16.93 -14.35 -22.62
N GLY A 370 16.94 -13.89 -21.37
CA GLY A 370 15.99 -14.32 -20.32
C GLY A 370 16.36 -15.62 -19.60
N ASN A 371 17.43 -16.30 -20.02
CA ASN A 371 17.90 -17.52 -19.39
C ASN A 371 19.11 -17.26 -18.50
N LYS A 372 19.16 -17.99 -17.41
CA LYS A 372 20.27 -17.95 -16.46
C LYS A 372 21.51 -18.55 -17.08
N GLY A 373 22.61 -17.79 -17.12
CA GLY A 373 23.93 -18.30 -17.50
C GLY A 373 24.51 -19.28 -16.46
N ASP A 374 25.51 -20.05 -16.87
CA ASP A 374 26.10 -21.09 -16.01
C ASP A 374 27.03 -20.54 -14.94
N GLN A 375 27.66 -19.39 -15.16
CA GLN A 375 28.65 -18.80 -14.26
C GLN A 375 28.01 -17.81 -13.28
N ILE A 376 28.29 -18.00 -11.99
CA ILE A 376 27.97 -17.00 -10.95
C ILE A 376 28.92 -15.82 -11.11
N LEU A 377 28.36 -14.65 -11.39
CA LEU A 377 29.12 -13.38 -11.49
C LEU A 377 29.40 -12.82 -10.08
N GLN A 378 28.39 -12.88 -9.20
CA GLN A 378 28.49 -12.39 -7.84
C GLN A 378 27.58 -13.17 -6.91
N LEU A 379 28.07 -13.48 -5.71
CA LEU A 379 27.32 -14.15 -4.64
C LEU A 379 27.40 -13.33 -3.37
N LEU A 380 26.24 -12.84 -2.90
CA LEU A 380 26.14 -12.00 -1.73
C LEU A 380 25.31 -12.68 -0.64
N ASN A 381 25.80 -12.62 0.60
CA ASN A 381 25.02 -12.88 1.81
C ASN A 381 24.70 -11.58 2.51
N GLU A 382 23.42 -11.31 2.69
CA GLU A 382 22.86 -10.11 3.28
C GLU A 382 22.16 -10.44 4.60
N LYS A 383 22.25 -9.55 5.57
CA LYS A 383 21.44 -9.60 6.79
C LYS A 383 20.95 -8.19 7.10
N ILE A 384 19.67 -8.05 7.33
CA ILE A 384 19.05 -6.78 7.73
C ILE A 384 18.41 -6.98 9.10
N TYR A 385 18.74 -6.10 10.03
CA TYR A 385 18.15 -6.02 11.37
C TYR A 385 17.44 -4.68 11.51
N ASN A 386 16.26 -4.69 12.07
CA ASN A 386 15.55 -3.49 12.46
C ASN A 386 15.01 -3.69 13.87
N THR A 387 15.46 -2.85 14.80
CA THR A 387 15.03 -2.85 16.18
C THR A 387 14.47 -1.50 16.53
N GLY A 388 13.22 -1.45 16.97
CA GLY A 388 12.54 -0.22 17.31
C GLY A 388 11.86 -0.30 18.68
N PHE A 389 12.03 0.76 19.48
CA PHE A 389 11.32 0.94 20.76
C PHE A 389 10.47 2.20 20.67
N TYR A 390 9.22 2.12 21.10
CA TYR A 390 8.33 3.28 21.06
C TYR A 390 7.51 3.42 22.35
N ILE A 391 7.17 4.68 22.61
CA ILE A 391 6.33 5.08 23.74
C ILE A 391 5.31 6.09 23.24
N SER A 392 4.10 6.01 23.77
CA SER A 392 3.03 6.97 23.47
C SER A 392 2.23 7.24 24.75
N ASN A 393 1.87 8.49 24.94
CA ASN A 393 0.96 8.88 26.00
C ASN A 393 -0.07 9.86 25.45
N ASN A 394 -1.36 9.53 25.61
CA ASN A 394 -2.49 10.37 25.23
C ASN A 394 -3.22 10.80 26.50
N TYR A 395 -3.09 12.06 26.85
CA TYR A 395 -3.62 12.63 28.09
C TYR A 395 -4.75 13.61 27.82
N GLU A 396 -5.84 13.46 28.53
CA GLU A 396 -6.97 14.38 28.52
C GLU A 396 -6.66 15.63 29.33
N VAL A 397 -6.34 16.74 28.65
CA VAL A 397 -6.02 18.01 29.26
C VAL A 397 -7.28 18.76 29.76
N TYR A 398 -8.34 18.74 28.94
CA TYR A 398 -9.63 19.34 29.27
C TYR A 398 -10.76 18.37 28.97
N GLU A 399 -11.68 18.24 29.90
CA GLU A 399 -12.70 17.18 29.99
C GLU A 399 -13.42 16.91 28.67
N ASN A 400 -13.21 15.68 28.16
CA ASN A 400 -13.77 15.15 26.90
C ASN A 400 -13.56 16.02 25.66
N ARG A 401 -12.69 17.06 25.72
CA ARG A 401 -12.50 18.03 24.63
C ARG A 401 -11.06 18.15 24.14
N LEU A 402 -10.10 18.33 25.02
CA LEU A 402 -8.71 18.58 24.62
C LEU A 402 -7.82 17.43 25.06
N PHE A 403 -7.14 16.82 24.09
CA PHE A 403 -6.22 15.71 24.29
C PHE A 403 -4.82 16.12 23.80
N LEU A 404 -3.82 15.80 24.59
CA LEU A 404 -2.41 15.94 24.26
C LEU A 404 -1.81 14.56 24.00
N LEU A 405 -1.31 14.32 22.79
CA LEU A 405 -0.58 13.12 22.42
C LEU A 405 0.92 13.44 22.38
N LEU A 406 1.69 12.67 23.14
CA LEU A 406 3.15 12.68 23.11
C LEU A 406 3.61 11.28 22.65
N THR A 407 4.43 11.21 21.61
CA THR A 407 4.99 9.94 21.13
C THR A 407 6.48 10.08 20.87
N GLY A 408 7.20 8.99 21.04
CA GLY A 408 8.61 8.93 20.68
C GLY A 408 9.00 7.51 20.31
N ARG A 409 9.89 7.40 19.32
CA ARG A 409 10.40 6.12 18.85
C ARG A 409 11.92 6.23 18.64
N TYR A 410 12.63 5.18 18.99
CA TYR A 410 14.04 5.00 18.67
C TYR A 410 14.20 3.75 17.82
N ASP A 411 14.74 3.90 16.62
CA ASP A 411 15.02 2.82 15.68
C ASP A 411 16.52 2.64 15.46
N ILE A 412 16.94 1.39 15.33
CA ILE A 412 18.27 0.99 14.87
C ILE A 412 18.08 0.03 13.69
N ILE A 413 18.65 0.38 12.54
CA ILE A 413 18.60 -0.44 11.33
C ILE A 413 20.04 -0.75 10.92
N THR A 414 20.38 -2.05 10.82
CA THR A 414 21.71 -2.51 10.43
C THR A 414 21.63 -3.35 9.17
N PHE A 415 22.53 -3.07 8.25
CA PHE A 415 22.73 -3.80 7.00
C PHE A 415 24.11 -4.41 7.01
N ASP A 416 24.19 -5.74 6.98
CA ASP A 416 25.43 -6.49 6.81
C ASP A 416 25.43 -7.15 5.45
N LEU A 417 26.51 -6.96 4.68
CA LEU A 417 26.69 -7.54 3.37
C LEU A 417 28.07 -8.18 3.27
N LYS A 418 28.11 -9.42 2.82
CA LYS A 418 29.34 -10.17 2.55
C LYS A 418 29.27 -10.73 1.14
N GLU A 419 30.28 -10.47 0.33
CA GLU A 419 30.48 -11.12 -0.95
C GLU A 419 31.30 -12.42 -0.77
N GLU A 420 30.77 -13.54 -1.30
CA GLU A 420 31.44 -14.83 -1.23
C GLU A 420 32.35 -15.12 -2.41
N THR A 421 32.09 -14.51 -3.56
CA THR A 421 32.95 -14.60 -4.76
C THR A 421 34.28 -13.89 -4.55
N LEU A 422 34.29 -12.81 -3.75
CA LEU A 422 35.47 -12.10 -3.28
C LEU A 422 35.42 -11.96 -1.75
N PRO A 423 35.90 -12.97 -0.98
CA PRO A 423 35.66 -13.03 0.46
C PRO A 423 36.22 -11.87 1.30
N SER A 424 37.17 -11.09 0.76
CA SER A 424 37.69 -9.88 1.39
C SER A 424 36.70 -8.72 1.42
N ARG A 425 35.63 -8.75 0.58
CA ARG A 425 34.63 -7.69 0.48
C ARG A 425 33.51 -7.92 1.49
N LYS A 426 33.57 -7.17 2.56
CA LYS A 426 32.52 -7.13 3.58
C LYS A 426 32.23 -5.68 3.93
N ASN A 427 30.96 -5.33 4.04
CA ASN A 427 30.52 -4.00 4.43
C ASN A 427 29.34 -4.09 5.40
N SER A 428 29.28 -3.14 6.33
CA SER A 428 28.16 -2.97 7.26
C SER A 428 27.79 -1.50 7.34
N ARG A 429 26.49 -1.20 7.32
CA ARG A 429 25.94 0.13 7.53
C ARG A 429 24.91 0.09 8.66
N MET A 430 25.03 1.01 9.59
CA MET A 430 24.07 1.16 10.68
C MET A 430 23.49 2.59 10.65
N PHE A 431 22.18 2.68 10.81
CA PHE A 431 21.47 3.92 10.92
C PHE A 431 20.59 3.87 12.17
N ASP A 432 20.56 4.96 12.92
CA ASP A 432 19.70 5.10 14.08
C ASP A 432 19.07 6.47 14.14
N ALA A 433 17.89 6.56 14.77
CA ALA A 433 17.23 7.83 14.97
C ALA A 433 16.23 7.79 16.13
N PHE A 434 16.13 8.92 16.84
CA PHE A 434 15.04 9.20 17.75
C PHE A 434 14.05 10.16 17.08
N VAL A 435 12.77 9.76 17.01
CA VAL A 435 11.70 10.50 16.32
C VAL A 435 10.55 10.85 17.27
N PRO A 436 10.61 12.02 17.93
CA PRO A 436 9.53 12.50 18.79
C PRO A 436 8.42 13.18 17.98
N LYS A 437 7.20 13.15 18.54
CA LYS A 437 6.04 13.89 18.04
C LYS A 437 5.16 14.38 19.18
N VAL A 438 4.65 15.60 19.05
CA VAL A 438 3.61 16.17 19.89
C VAL A 438 2.39 16.50 19.03
N ALA A 439 1.21 16.22 19.55
CA ALA A 439 -0.01 16.56 18.85
C ALA A 439 -1.14 16.92 19.84
N LEU A 440 -2.02 17.80 19.38
CA LEU A 440 -3.20 18.26 20.09
C LEU A 440 -4.43 17.88 19.28
N ASN A 441 -5.47 17.37 19.95
CA ASN A 441 -6.78 17.10 19.37
C ASN A 441 -7.84 17.83 20.19
N TYR A 442 -8.57 18.75 19.56
CA TYR A 442 -9.64 19.51 20.21
C TYR A 442 -11.00 19.14 19.57
N LYS A 443 -11.89 18.57 20.38
CA LYS A 443 -13.27 18.25 19.97
C LYS A 443 -14.12 19.52 20.09
N LEU A 444 -14.45 20.13 18.96
CA LEU A 444 -15.42 21.24 18.91
C LEU A 444 -16.78 20.78 19.34
N THR A 445 -17.18 19.60 18.84
CA THR A 445 -18.40 18.86 19.19
C THR A 445 -18.10 17.37 19.25
N ASN A 446 -19.08 16.54 19.56
CA ASN A 446 -18.95 15.08 19.47
C ASN A 446 -18.79 14.58 18.02
N MET A 447 -19.03 15.44 17.02
CA MET A 447 -19.01 15.12 15.58
C MET A 447 -17.91 15.85 14.82
N ILE A 448 -17.19 16.81 15.42
CA ILE A 448 -16.17 17.62 14.74
C ILE A 448 -14.96 17.76 15.66
N SER A 449 -13.77 17.48 15.14
CA SER A 449 -12.50 17.72 15.82
C SER A 449 -11.55 18.53 14.95
N ILE A 450 -10.73 19.35 15.61
CA ILE A 450 -9.60 20.06 15.03
C ILE A 450 -8.34 19.47 15.66
N TYR A 451 -7.30 19.29 14.86
CA TYR A 451 -6.04 18.78 15.38
C TYR A 451 -4.85 19.56 14.82
N SER A 452 -3.75 19.52 15.56
CA SER A 452 -2.46 20.00 15.09
C SER A 452 -1.36 19.08 15.63
N SER A 453 -0.33 18.86 14.83
CA SER A 453 0.81 18.06 15.24
C SER A 453 2.13 18.62 14.72
N TYR A 454 3.19 18.45 15.52
CA TYR A 454 4.56 18.71 15.13
C TYR A 454 5.45 17.54 15.54
N GLY A 455 6.33 17.11 14.66
CA GLY A 455 7.20 15.98 14.95
C GLY A 455 8.27 15.77 13.90
N PHE A 456 9.12 14.78 14.19
CA PHE A 456 10.20 14.37 13.31
C PHE A 456 9.89 13.02 12.71
N SER A 457 10.34 12.76 11.49
CA SER A 457 10.36 11.45 10.90
C SER A 457 11.70 11.12 10.31
N TYR A 458 11.94 9.84 10.20
CA TYR A 458 13.17 9.26 9.75
C TYR A 458 12.83 8.19 8.70
N ASP A 459 13.58 8.19 7.58
CA ASP A 459 13.51 7.16 6.56
C ASP A 459 14.93 6.75 6.19
N SER A 460 15.33 5.54 6.61
CA SER A 460 16.64 4.99 6.27
C SER A 460 16.67 4.63 4.79
N PRO A 461 17.83 4.72 4.12
CA PRO A 461 17.98 4.12 2.81
C PRO A 461 17.59 2.64 2.86
N ALA A 462 16.92 2.16 1.81
CA ALA A 462 16.69 0.74 1.63
C ALA A 462 17.94 0.05 1.08
N LYS A 463 17.97 -1.29 1.15
CA LYS A 463 19.14 -2.05 0.71
C LYS A 463 19.55 -1.76 -0.73
N ASN A 464 18.59 -1.74 -1.64
CA ASN A 464 18.85 -1.46 -3.06
C ASN A 464 19.26 0.01 -3.31
N GLU A 465 18.91 0.93 -2.41
CA GLU A 465 19.33 2.33 -2.48
C GLU A 465 20.78 2.49 -2.03
N LEU A 466 21.28 1.57 -1.20
CA LEU A 466 22.67 1.53 -0.77
C LEU A 466 23.62 0.93 -1.82
N GLU A 467 23.14 0.37 -2.93
CA GLU A 467 24.01 -0.16 -3.99
C GLU A 467 24.90 0.96 -4.54
N SER A 468 26.22 0.68 -4.65
CA SER A 468 27.21 1.66 -5.08
C SER A 468 27.34 1.69 -6.59
N PHE A 469 27.54 2.88 -7.17
CA PHE A 469 27.96 3.01 -8.57
C PHE A 469 29.43 2.56 -8.75
N ASP A 470 30.26 2.75 -7.73
CA ASP A 470 31.64 2.26 -7.73
C ASP A 470 31.64 0.73 -7.54
N PRO A 471 32.12 -0.04 -8.53
CA PRO A 471 32.13 -1.50 -8.50
C PRO A 471 33.06 -2.07 -7.41
N GLU A 472 33.97 -1.27 -6.84
CA GLU A 472 34.81 -1.69 -5.74
C GLU A 472 34.14 -1.60 -4.38
N LEU A 473 33.03 -0.85 -4.27
CA LEU A 473 32.26 -0.66 -3.06
C LEU A 473 30.99 -1.53 -3.08
N LEU A 474 30.72 -2.25 -1.99
CA LEU A 474 29.46 -3.00 -1.83
C LEU A 474 28.28 -2.10 -1.49
N TYR A 475 28.55 -1.01 -0.74
CA TYR A 475 27.54 -0.01 -0.36
C TYR A 475 28.05 1.40 -0.62
N ASN A 476 27.15 2.27 -1.07
CA ASN A 476 27.37 3.70 -1.10
C ASN A 476 27.56 4.22 0.34
N GLN A 477 28.78 4.67 0.65
CA GLN A 477 29.16 5.14 1.98
C GLN A 477 28.64 6.54 2.28
N GLU A 478 28.33 7.32 1.27
CA GLU A 478 27.96 8.72 1.38
C GLU A 478 26.44 8.91 1.59
N LEU A 479 25.64 7.91 1.18
CA LEU A 479 24.19 8.01 1.27
C LEU A 479 23.73 8.09 2.73
N LYS A 480 23.00 9.15 3.06
CA LYS A 480 22.48 9.46 4.40
C LYS A 480 20.98 9.19 4.47
N PRO A 481 20.43 8.89 5.65
CA PRO A 481 18.99 8.80 5.84
C PRO A 481 18.31 10.16 5.70
N GLN A 482 17.05 10.14 5.28
CA GLN A 482 16.21 11.33 5.24
C GLN A 482 15.69 11.67 6.63
N LEU A 483 15.75 12.94 6.99
CA LEU A 483 15.16 13.47 8.21
C LEU A 483 14.10 14.52 7.84
N THR A 484 12.90 14.37 8.37
CA THR A 484 11.80 15.29 8.07
C THR A 484 11.29 15.97 9.34
N LYS A 485 11.16 17.27 9.31
CA LYS A 485 10.39 18.08 10.27
C LYS A 485 9.02 18.30 9.68
N SER A 486 7.98 17.83 10.37
CA SER A 486 6.60 17.82 9.89
C SER A 486 5.71 18.67 10.78
N PHE A 487 5.03 19.64 10.20
CA PHE A 487 3.91 20.34 10.80
C PHE A 487 2.63 20.00 10.04
N GLU A 488 1.57 19.70 10.78
CA GLU A 488 0.27 19.39 10.23
C GLU A 488 -0.83 20.00 11.09
N MET A 489 -1.88 20.50 10.44
CA MET A 489 -3.12 20.91 11.10
C MET A 489 -4.31 20.55 10.24
N GLY A 490 -5.41 20.20 10.87
CA GLY A 490 -6.62 19.81 10.12
C GLY A 490 -7.89 19.86 10.94
N VAL A 491 -8.98 19.77 10.23
CA VAL A 491 -10.33 19.59 10.74
C VAL A 491 -10.95 18.35 10.12
N LYS A 492 -11.68 17.58 10.91
CA LYS A 492 -12.43 16.43 10.44
C LYS A 492 -13.76 16.34 11.17
N GLY A 493 -14.73 15.82 10.46
CA GLY A 493 -16.08 15.77 11.00
C GLY A 493 -16.99 14.81 10.30
N PHE A 494 -18.08 14.54 10.98
CA PHE A 494 -19.15 13.66 10.55
C PHE A 494 -20.47 14.29 10.96
N LEU A 495 -21.33 14.57 10.00
CA LEU A 495 -22.63 15.19 10.23
C LEU A 495 -23.73 14.27 9.73
N GLU A 496 -24.65 13.92 10.61
CA GLU A 496 -25.94 13.31 10.23
C GLU A 496 -27.01 14.39 10.15
N LEU A 497 -27.65 14.48 9.01
CA LEU A 497 -28.64 15.49 8.72
C LEU A 497 -29.98 14.82 8.46
N ASN A 498 -30.99 15.12 9.26
CA ASN A 498 -32.35 14.61 9.10
C ASN A 498 -33.09 15.39 7.96
N ASN A 499 -32.50 15.34 6.76
CA ASN A 499 -33.00 16.01 5.57
C ASN A 499 -33.23 14.96 4.47
N ASN A 500 -34.29 15.13 3.67
CA ASN A 500 -34.61 14.20 2.57
C ASN A 500 -33.57 14.22 1.44
N PHE A 501 -32.87 15.32 1.26
CA PHE A 501 -31.88 15.49 0.20
C PHE A 501 -30.47 15.16 0.67
N LEU A 502 -30.02 15.76 1.77
CA LEU A 502 -28.69 15.60 2.35
C LEU A 502 -28.77 14.80 3.64
N ASN A 503 -28.30 13.55 3.64
CA ASN A 503 -28.46 12.65 4.78
C ASN A 503 -27.23 12.62 5.67
N ARG A 504 -26.03 12.60 5.07
CA ARG A 504 -24.77 12.45 5.79
C ARG A 504 -23.67 13.19 5.06
N VAL A 505 -22.77 13.82 5.83
CA VAL A 505 -21.55 14.42 5.32
C VAL A 505 -20.40 13.98 6.21
N ARG A 506 -19.39 13.34 5.63
CA ARG A 506 -18.07 13.14 6.23
C ARG A 506 -17.11 14.05 5.53
N PHE A 507 -16.26 14.76 6.27
CA PHE A 507 -15.29 15.66 5.68
C PHE A 507 -13.98 15.65 6.47
N GLU A 508 -12.90 15.93 5.76
CA GLU A 508 -11.57 16.16 6.29
C GLU A 508 -10.89 17.24 5.45
N ALA A 509 -10.23 18.18 6.11
CA ALA A 509 -9.35 19.14 5.46
C ALA A 509 -8.07 19.26 6.26
N THR A 510 -6.92 19.13 5.60
CA THR A 510 -5.60 19.09 6.23
C THR A 510 -4.64 20.00 5.49
N PHE A 511 -3.93 20.82 6.21
CA PHE A 511 -2.74 21.54 5.76
C PHE A 511 -1.49 20.85 6.31
N PHE A 512 -0.44 20.73 5.49
CA PHE A 512 0.84 20.17 5.91
C PHE A 512 2.01 21.00 5.38
N ASN A 513 3.10 21.01 6.14
CA ASN A 513 4.40 21.56 5.74
C ASN A 513 5.52 20.65 6.26
N LEU A 514 6.35 20.16 5.33
CA LEU A 514 7.41 19.19 5.56
C LEU A 514 8.74 19.80 5.11
N ASN A 515 9.72 19.86 6.01
CA ASN A 515 11.10 20.22 5.66
C ASN A 515 11.94 18.95 5.74
N ILE A 516 12.53 18.54 4.62
CA ILE A 516 13.27 17.27 4.48
C ILE A 516 14.74 17.62 4.31
N ASP A 517 15.58 17.11 5.20
CA ASP A 517 17.03 17.12 5.08
C ASP A 517 17.51 15.79 4.51
N ASN A 518 18.47 15.81 3.59
CA ASN A 518 19.06 14.64 2.92
C ASN A 518 18.04 13.76 2.19
N GLU A 519 17.12 14.35 1.42
CA GLU A 519 16.16 13.55 0.64
C GLU A 519 16.89 12.58 -0.31
N VAL A 520 16.51 11.30 -0.29
CA VAL A 520 17.08 10.27 -1.16
C VAL A 520 16.45 10.38 -2.56
N VAL A 521 17.28 10.62 -3.56
CA VAL A 521 16.89 10.88 -4.94
C VAL A 521 17.50 9.83 -5.86
N PRO A 522 16.70 9.11 -6.66
CA PRO A 522 17.19 8.15 -7.64
C PRO A 522 17.75 8.86 -8.89
N TYR A 523 18.72 8.21 -9.52
CA TYR A 523 19.13 8.47 -10.89
C TYR A 523 19.41 7.15 -11.60
N GLU A 524 19.30 7.10 -12.91
CA GLU A 524 19.39 5.86 -13.68
C GLU A 524 20.45 5.98 -14.78
N ILE A 525 21.29 4.96 -14.88
CA ILE A 525 22.34 4.84 -15.89
C ILE A 525 22.21 3.45 -16.52
N TYR A 526 21.98 3.38 -17.85
CA TYR A 526 21.83 2.13 -18.61
C TYR A 526 20.81 1.14 -18.01
N GLY A 527 19.75 1.65 -17.36
CA GLY A 527 18.70 0.85 -16.71
C GLY A 527 19.02 0.42 -15.29
N ASP A 528 20.22 0.69 -14.76
CA ASP A 528 20.59 0.51 -13.37
C ASP A 528 20.30 1.76 -12.56
N VAL A 529 19.70 1.58 -11.37
CA VAL A 529 19.25 2.70 -10.52
C VAL A 529 20.19 2.86 -9.35
N TYR A 530 20.70 4.07 -9.19
CA TYR A 530 21.55 4.53 -8.07
C TYR A 530 20.88 5.66 -7.32
N PHE A 531 21.41 6.02 -6.15
CA PHE A 531 20.79 7.03 -5.28
C PHE A 531 21.82 7.99 -4.71
N ARG A 532 21.37 9.23 -4.51
CA ARG A 532 22.11 10.32 -3.88
C ARG A 532 21.19 11.12 -2.98
N ASN A 533 21.73 12.07 -2.22
CA ASN A 533 20.94 12.95 -1.36
C ASN A 533 20.77 14.34 -1.97
N ALA A 534 19.53 14.85 -1.98
CA ALA A 534 19.26 16.29 -2.05
C ALA A 534 19.43 16.90 -0.67
N ALA A 535 20.09 18.06 -0.56
CA ALA A 535 20.42 18.63 0.74
C ALA A 535 19.17 19.06 1.51
N LYS A 536 18.25 19.80 0.86
CA LYS A 536 17.00 20.26 1.48
C LYS A 536 15.86 20.31 0.47
N THR A 537 14.69 19.82 0.92
CA THR A 537 13.44 19.88 0.15
C THR A 537 12.33 20.41 1.05
N ASN A 538 11.50 21.33 0.53
CA ASN A 538 10.27 21.78 1.18
C ASN A 538 9.06 21.20 0.46
N ARG A 539 8.11 20.64 1.20
CA ARG A 539 6.84 20.14 0.71
C ARG A 539 5.69 20.71 1.51
N ARG A 540 4.89 21.52 0.90
CA ARG A 540 3.68 22.08 1.51
C ARG A 540 2.48 21.82 0.63
N GLY A 541 1.33 21.70 1.27
CA GLY A 541 0.10 21.45 0.53
C GLY A 541 -1.12 21.38 1.41
N PHE A 542 -2.26 21.17 0.77
CA PHE A 542 -3.49 20.90 1.45
C PHE A 542 -4.27 19.77 0.79
N GLU A 543 -5.03 19.07 1.61
CA GLU A 543 -5.85 17.91 1.27
C GLU A 543 -7.28 18.18 1.69
N ILE A 544 -8.23 17.86 0.83
CA ILE A 544 -9.67 17.93 1.13
C ILE A 544 -10.30 16.60 0.73
N GLY A 545 -10.96 15.95 1.66
CA GLY A 545 -11.78 14.76 1.43
C GLY A 545 -13.20 15.00 1.91
N THR A 546 -14.18 14.67 1.06
CA THR A 546 -15.59 14.78 1.43
C THR A 546 -16.36 13.60 0.86
N GLN A 547 -17.19 12.98 1.69
CA GLN A 547 -18.15 11.97 1.30
C GLN A 547 -19.54 12.41 1.72
N VAL A 548 -20.44 12.47 0.75
CA VAL A 548 -21.80 13.00 0.94
C VAL A 548 -22.82 11.95 0.53
N ARG A 549 -23.70 11.54 1.46
CA ARG A 549 -24.86 10.69 1.16
C ARG A 549 -26.06 11.59 0.79
N LEU A 550 -26.53 11.45 -0.45
CA LEU A 550 -27.65 12.18 -1.02
C LEU A 550 -28.84 11.24 -1.22
N LEU A 551 -30.06 11.71 -0.95
CA LEU A 551 -31.32 10.99 -1.20
C LEU A 551 -31.36 9.56 -0.64
N LYS A 552 -30.50 9.22 0.34
CA LYS A 552 -30.28 7.86 0.89
C LYS A 552 -29.80 6.80 -0.11
N LYS A 553 -29.55 7.18 -1.37
CA LYS A 553 -29.27 6.27 -2.50
C LYS A 553 -28.01 6.62 -3.29
N MET A 554 -27.49 7.83 -3.11
CA MET A 554 -26.33 8.32 -3.86
C MET A 554 -25.21 8.68 -2.91
N ASP A 555 -23.98 8.27 -3.22
CA ASP A 555 -22.77 8.69 -2.53
C ASP A 555 -21.90 9.49 -3.48
N LEU A 556 -21.64 10.74 -3.12
CA LEU A 556 -20.67 11.61 -3.77
C LEU A 556 -19.39 11.62 -2.95
N ILE A 557 -18.27 11.26 -3.58
CA ILE A 557 -16.92 11.33 -3.00
C ILE A 557 -16.14 12.38 -3.77
N ILE A 558 -15.48 13.28 -3.05
CA ILE A 558 -14.56 14.28 -3.61
C ILE A 558 -13.26 14.18 -2.81
N ALA A 559 -12.14 13.97 -3.50
CA ALA A 559 -10.82 14.03 -2.93
C ALA A 559 -9.96 14.98 -3.77
N TYR A 560 -9.40 16.00 -3.12
CA TYR A 560 -8.55 16.99 -3.78
C TYR A 560 -7.25 17.17 -3.01
N THR A 561 -6.15 17.25 -3.74
CA THR A 561 -4.81 17.50 -3.19
C THR A 561 -4.13 18.59 -4.00
N TYR A 562 -3.62 19.58 -3.30
CA TYR A 562 -2.68 20.56 -3.83
C TYR A 562 -1.30 20.32 -3.24
N SER A 563 -0.28 20.27 -4.09
CA SER A 563 1.10 20.00 -3.72
C SER A 563 2.04 21.06 -4.30
N ASP A 564 2.76 21.77 -3.42
CA ASP A 564 3.83 22.70 -3.78
C ASP A 564 5.13 22.18 -3.16
N PHE A 565 5.90 21.42 -3.96
CA PHE A 565 7.10 20.71 -3.52
C PHE A 565 8.29 21.19 -4.31
N ILE A 566 9.27 21.78 -3.62
CA ILE A 566 10.44 22.37 -4.23
C ILE A 566 11.73 21.93 -3.53
N TYR A 567 12.81 21.89 -4.26
CA TYR A 567 14.15 21.77 -3.70
C TYR A 567 14.62 23.12 -3.16
N ASP A 568 14.78 23.24 -1.84
CA ASP A 568 15.33 24.46 -1.24
C ASP A 568 16.83 24.61 -1.51
N SER A 569 17.57 23.48 -1.53
CA SER A 569 18.99 23.42 -1.83
C SER A 569 19.34 22.04 -2.36
N TYR A 570 19.78 21.96 -3.60
CA TYR A 570 20.18 20.70 -4.23
C TYR A 570 21.14 20.93 -5.38
N SER A 571 22.42 20.58 -5.19
CA SER A 571 23.41 20.47 -6.27
C SER A 571 23.87 19.02 -6.39
N ALA A 572 24.06 18.53 -7.60
CA ALA A 572 24.49 17.16 -7.84
C ALA A 572 25.24 17.02 -9.14
N LEU A 573 26.22 16.11 -9.15
CA LEU A 573 26.86 15.64 -10.35
C LEU A 573 25.84 14.89 -11.21
N THR A 574 25.59 15.32 -12.43
CA THR A 574 24.72 14.68 -13.40
C THR A 574 25.56 13.92 -14.42
N ILE A 575 25.07 12.74 -14.79
CA ILE A 575 25.64 11.93 -15.85
C ILE A 575 24.65 11.97 -17.01
N GLU A 576 25.08 12.50 -18.13
CA GLU A 576 24.31 12.49 -19.39
C GLU A 576 24.98 11.57 -20.39
N ILE A 577 24.17 10.80 -21.12
CA ILE A 577 24.62 9.87 -22.13
C ILE A 577 23.99 10.30 -23.46
N ASP A 578 24.82 10.65 -24.43
CA ASP A 578 24.34 11.03 -25.76
C ASP A 578 23.90 9.80 -26.60
N SER A 579 23.31 10.05 -27.76
CA SER A 579 22.80 9.00 -28.66
C SER A 579 23.88 8.05 -29.21
N ILE A 580 25.16 8.42 -29.09
CA ILE A 580 26.32 7.61 -29.52
C ILE A 580 27.07 7.00 -28.33
N GLY A 581 26.56 7.19 -27.08
CA GLY A 581 27.10 6.55 -25.89
C GLY A 581 28.22 7.33 -25.20
N ASN A 582 28.47 8.60 -25.53
CA ASN A 582 29.42 9.41 -24.79
C ASN A 582 28.85 9.83 -23.47
N ILE A 583 29.65 9.72 -22.41
CA ILE A 583 29.28 10.11 -21.04
C ILE A 583 29.86 11.50 -20.78
N THR A 584 29.00 12.42 -20.35
CA THR A 584 29.38 13.74 -19.82
C THR A 584 28.95 13.84 -18.35
N GLU A 585 29.86 14.40 -17.54
CA GLU A 585 29.59 14.66 -16.12
C GLU A 585 29.59 16.16 -15.89
N GLU A 586 28.55 16.70 -15.28
CA GLU A 586 28.40 18.10 -14.99
C GLU A 586 27.73 18.31 -13.61
N GLU A 587 28.28 19.19 -12.79
CA GLU A 587 27.61 19.59 -11.56
C GLU A 587 26.50 20.61 -11.89
N LYS A 588 25.26 20.24 -11.57
CA LYS A 588 24.07 21.08 -11.79
C LYS A 588 23.42 21.46 -10.47
N ASP A 589 22.95 22.72 -10.39
CA ASP A 589 22.13 23.23 -9.29
C ASP A 589 20.64 23.11 -9.63
N PHE A 590 19.92 22.34 -8.85
CA PHE A 590 18.48 22.13 -8.95
C PHE A 590 17.69 22.92 -7.90
N SER A 591 18.33 23.82 -7.16
CA SER A 591 17.64 24.66 -6.15
C SER A 591 16.52 25.48 -6.78
N GLY A 592 15.37 25.54 -6.13
CA GLY A 592 14.16 26.18 -6.64
C GLY A 592 13.35 25.36 -7.66
N LYS A 593 13.86 24.20 -8.12
CA LYS A 593 13.12 23.31 -9.02
C LYS A 593 12.02 22.53 -8.29
N VAL A 594 10.98 22.17 -9.04
CA VAL A 594 9.86 21.37 -8.54
C VAL A 594 10.28 19.89 -8.43
N VAL A 595 9.88 19.23 -7.36
CA VAL A 595 10.12 17.80 -7.15
C VAL A 595 9.37 16.99 -8.22
N PRO A 596 10.05 16.14 -8.99
CA PRO A 596 9.42 15.42 -10.11
C PRO A 596 8.49 14.29 -9.64
N SER A 597 7.64 13.83 -10.58
CA SER A 597 6.70 12.70 -10.39
C SER A 597 5.65 12.94 -9.29
N VAL A 598 5.32 14.20 -9.01
CA VAL A 598 4.24 14.62 -8.10
C VAL A 598 3.38 15.65 -8.82
N PRO A 599 2.05 15.43 -8.94
CA PRO A 599 1.17 16.42 -9.54
C PRO A 599 0.95 17.60 -8.59
N VAL A 600 0.90 18.81 -9.12
CA VAL A 600 0.53 20.01 -8.36
C VAL A 600 -0.93 19.93 -7.93
N ASN A 601 -1.80 19.46 -8.81
CA ASN A 601 -3.23 19.27 -8.55
C ASN A 601 -3.61 17.82 -8.86
N ASN A 602 -4.31 17.19 -7.93
CA ASN A 602 -4.89 15.87 -8.08
C ASN A 602 -6.33 15.90 -7.56
N LEU A 603 -7.30 15.68 -8.43
CA LEU A 603 -8.73 15.70 -8.13
C LEU A 603 -9.36 14.37 -8.51
N PHE A 604 -10.00 13.73 -7.55
CA PHE A 604 -10.88 12.58 -7.77
C PHE A 604 -12.31 12.94 -7.38
N VAL A 605 -13.26 12.65 -8.26
CA VAL A 605 -14.70 12.79 -8.01
C VAL A 605 -15.38 11.48 -8.39
N SER A 606 -16.20 10.95 -7.52
CA SER A 606 -17.01 9.75 -7.79
C SER A 606 -18.44 9.95 -7.34
N LEU A 607 -19.39 9.60 -8.19
CA LEU A 607 -20.82 9.54 -7.87
C LEU A 607 -21.30 8.10 -8.05
N SER A 608 -21.76 7.48 -6.99
CA SER A 608 -22.40 6.17 -7.03
C SER A 608 -23.88 6.27 -6.68
N PHE A 609 -24.66 5.39 -7.28
CA PHE A 609 -26.10 5.24 -7.04
C PHE A 609 -26.39 3.78 -6.74
N SER A 610 -27.18 3.51 -5.71
CA SER A 610 -27.62 2.17 -5.31
C SER A 610 -29.10 2.19 -4.95
N GLN A 611 -29.85 1.27 -5.52
CA GLN A 611 -31.30 1.20 -5.35
C GLN A 611 -31.77 -0.25 -5.25
N ASN A 612 -32.41 -0.61 -4.15
CA ASN A 612 -33.21 -1.83 -4.05
C ASN A 612 -34.50 -1.69 -4.87
N ILE A 613 -34.59 -2.43 -5.98
CA ILE A 613 -35.79 -2.50 -6.83
C ILE A 613 -36.82 -3.40 -6.17
N THR A 614 -36.34 -4.51 -5.59
CA THR A 614 -37.12 -5.42 -4.74
C THR A 614 -36.30 -5.76 -3.50
N LYS A 615 -36.84 -6.55 -2.57
CA LYS A 615 -36.09 -7.10 -1.42
C LYS A 615 -34.92 -8.01 -1.86
N SER A 616 -34.97 -8.50 -3.10
CA SER A 616 -34.01 -9.47 -3.65
C SER A 616 -33.12 -8.88 -4.75
N ILE A 617 -33.35 -7.68 -5.23
CA ILE A 617 -32.64 -7.11 -6.38
C ILE A 617 -32.20 -5.69 -6.05
N GLU A 618 -30.89 -5.48 -6.05
CA GLU A 618 -30.23 -4.17 -5.96
C GLU A 618 -29.61 -3.81 -7.31
N LEU A 619 -29.85 -2.59 -7.78
CA LEU A 619 -29.15 -2.00 -8.91
C LEU A 619 -28.09 -1.02 -8.40
N PHE A 620 -26.94 -1.01 -9.06
CA PHE A 620 -25.82 -0.14 -8.76
C PHE A 620 -25.28 0.52 -10.02
N ALA A 621 -24.93 1.80 -9.93
CA ALA A 621 -24.23 2.55 -10.96
C ALA A 621 -23.17 3.45 -10.33
N LYS A 622 -22.01 3.61 -10.96
CA LYS A 622 -20.92 4.47 -10.50
C LYS A 622 -20.28 5.15 -11.70
N GLY A 623 -20.02 6.45 -11.58
CA GLY A 623 -19.14 7.20 -12.46
C GLY A 623 -18.04 7.85 -11.65
N SER A 624 -16.81 7.88 -12.18
CA SER A 624 -15.69 8.58 -11.53
C SER A 624 -14.84 9.32 -12.54
N LEU A 625 -14.31 10.46 -12.09
CA LEU A 625 -13.35 11.30 -12.79
C LEU A 625 -12.08 11.42 -11.96
N ASN A 626 -10.94 11.13 -12.56
CA ASN A 626 -9.63 11.40 -12.01
C ASN A 626 -8.93 12.44 -12.89
N SER A 627 -8.64 13.63 -12.34
CA SER A 627 -7.99 14.75 -13.05
C SER A 627 -6.65 15.05 -12.39
N VAL A 628 -5.56 14.90 -13.14
CA VAL A 628 -4.19 14.99 -12.67
C VAL A 628 -3.44 16.01 -13.51
N SER A 629 -2.81 17.00 -12.87
CA SER A 629 -1.93 17.96 -13.56
C SER A 629 -0.63 17.28 -14.03
N GLY A 630 0.05 17.91 -15.01
CA GLY A 630 1.30 17.41 -15.54
C GLY A 630 2.36 17.12 -14.47
N LEU A 631 3.24 16.15 -14.75
CA LEU A 631 4.30 15.68 -13.90
C LEU A 631 5.66 16.08 -14.49
N TRP A 632 6.52 16.73 -13.71
CA TRP A 632 7.91 16.91 -14.11
C TRP A 632 8.63 15.57 -14.17
N VAL A 633 9.43 15.35 -15.23
CA VAL A 633 10.08 14.06 -15.47
C VAL A 633 11.40 13.88 -14.75
N ASP A 634 12.08 14.99 -14.42
CA ASP A 634 13.40 14.97 -13.76
C ASP A 634 13.61 16.16 -12.82
N ASP A 635 14.71 16.12 -12.07
CA ASP A 635 15.08 17.17 -11.11
C ASP A 635 15.41 18.51 -11.80
N ALA A 636 15.81 18.48 -13.09
CA ALA A 636 16.09 19.68 -13.89
C ALA A 636 14.80 20.38 -14.37
N ASN A 637 13.64 19.73 -14.23
CA ASN A 637 12.38 20.12 -14.81
C ASN A 637 12.50 20.31 -16.34
N SER A 638 13.14 19.34 -17.00
CA SER A 638 13.44 19.40 -18.43
C SER A 638 12.20 19.24 -19.31
N ASP A 639 11.24 18.40 -18.89
CA ASP A 639 9.96 18.22 -19.58
C ASP A 639 8.82 18.00 -18.57
N LEU A 640 7.61 18.43 -18.95
CA LEU A 640 6.37 18.33 -18.18
C LEU A 640 5.37 17.51 -18.99
N THR A 641 4.87 16.42 -18.39
CA THR A 641 3.82 15.62 -19.06
C THR A 641 2.51 16.40 -19.16
N ASP A 642 1.65 15.98 -20.08
CA ASP A 642 0.33 16.60 -20.22
C ASP A 642 -0.55 16.32 -18.97
N THR A 643 -1.46 17.27 -18.70
CA THR A 643 -2.58 17.07 -17.77
C THR A 643 -3.55 16.07 -18.36
N TYR A 644 -4.06 15.12 -17.57
CA TYR A 644 -5.02 14.13 -18.07
C TYR A 644 -6.28 14.03 -17.21
N ASN A 645 -7.36 13.54 -17.85
CA ASN A 645 -8.67 13.36 -17.24
C ASN A 645 -9.22 11.98 -17.57
N ILE A 646 -9.24 11.07 -16.61
CA ILE A 646 -9.72 9.71 -16.78
C ILE A 646 -11.16 9.61 -16.27
N LEU A 647 -12.07 9.35 -17.19
CA LEU A 647 -13.48 9.12 -16.89
C LEU A 647 -13.79 7.63 -16.92
N ASN A 648 -14.37 7.11 -15.84
CA ASN A 648 -14.76 5.70 -15.71
C ASN A 648 -16.26 5.61 -15.42
N SER A 649 -16.88 4.50 -15.85
CA SER A 649 -18.30 4.21 -15.57
C SER A 649 -18.52 2.73 -15.35
N MET A 650 -19.44 2.39 -14.47
CA MET A 650 -19.76 1.00 -14.13
C MET A 650 -21.24 0.86 -13.77
N LEU A 651 -21.80 -0.30 -14.12
CA LEU A 651 -23.13 -0.75 -13.74
C LEU A 651 -23.05 -2.13 -13.07
N GLY A 652 -23.93 -2.38 -12.12
CA GLY A 652 -24.02 -3.67 -11.44
C GLY A 652 -25.42 -4.01 -10.99
N ILE A 653 -25.65 -5.29 -10.83
CA ILE A 653 -26.87 -5.87 -10.26
C ILE A 653 -26.49 -6.94 -9.27
N ASP A 654 -27.12 -6.93 -8.11
CA ASP A 654 -27.00 -7.94 -7.06
C ASP A 654 -28.35 -8.60 -6.84
N ILE A 655 -28.43 -9.92 -7.04
CA ILE A 655 -29.66 -10.71 -7.00
C ILE A 655 -29.56 -11.76 -5.91
N LYS A 656 -30.49 -11.75 -4.93
CA LYS A 656 -30.57 -12.71 -3.84
C LYS A 656 -31.75 -13.64 -4.07
N ALA A 657 -31.51 -14.95 -4.12
CA ALA A 657 -32.52 -15.97 -4.38
C ALA A 657 -32.21 -17.28 -3.64
N GLY A 658 -33.02 -17.69 -2.67
CA GLY A 658 -32.94 -19.00 -2.03
C GLY A 658 -31.58 -19.35 -1.40
N GLY A 659 -30.92 -18.39 -0.73
CA GLY A 659 -29.55 -18.56 -0.17
C GLY A 659 -28.43 -18.23 -1.17
N PHE A 660 -28.73 -18.18 -2.46
CA PHE A 660 -27.80 -17.74 -3.48
C PHE A 660 -27.74 -16.22 -3.60
N ASN A 661 -26.56 -15.73 -3.92
CA ASN A 661 -26.32 -14.35 -4.31
C ASN A 661 -25.59 -14.34 -5.67
N PHE A 662 -26.15 -13.62 -6.64
CA PHE A 662 -25.57 -13.43 -7.97
C PHE A 662 -25.23 -11.96 -8.13
N LEU A 663 -23.92 -11.65 -8.23
CA LEU A 663 -23.45 -10.30 -8.51
C LEU A 663 -22.95 -10.27 -9.96
N ILE A 664 -23.55 -9.39 -10.76
CA ILE A 664 -23.14 -9.14 -12.15
C ILE A 664 -22.78 -7.66 -12.23
N SER A 665 -21.59 -7.33 -12.70
CA SER A 665 -21.20 -5.97 -12.98
C SER A 665 -20.35 -5.87 -14.23
N GLY A 666 -20.28 -4.69 -14.79
CA GLY A 666 -19.42 -4.38 -15.93
C GLY A 666 -19.18 -2.89 -16.02
N GLY A 667 -18.08 -2.52 -16.61
CA GLY A 667 -17.69 -1.13 -16.71
C GLY A 667 -16.75 -0.85 -17.87
N ILE A 668 -16.55 0.44 -18.06
CA ILE A 668 -15.66 1.05 -19.04
C ILE A 668 -14.73 1.97 -18.28
N ASN A 669 -13.43 1.72 -18.37
CA ASN A 669 -12.41 2.63 -17.86
C ASN A 669 -11.82 3.44 -19.01
N ASN A 670 -11.39 4.68 -18.68
CA ASN A 670 -10.87 5.63 -19.65
C ASN A 670 -11.81 5.80 -20.86
N ILE A 671 -13.06 6.18 -20.60
CA ILE A 671 -14.12 6.30 -21.62
C ILE A 671 -13.73 7.29 -22.75
N LEU A 672 -12.93 8.31 -22.40
CA LEU A 672 -12.46 9.33 -23.33
C LEU A 672 -11.30 8.86 -24.20
N ASP A 673 -10.78 7.65 -23.94
CA ASP A 673 -9.58 7.07 -24.57
C ASP A 673 -8.39 8.05 -24.53
N GLU A 674 -8.24 8.71 -23.38
CA GLU A 674 -7.18 9.68 -23.14
C GLU A 674 -5.82 8.98 -23.12
N ALA A 675 -4.90 9.40 -23.98
CA ALA A 675 -3.51 8.96 -23.95
C ALA A 675 -2.77 9.76 -22.87
N TYR A 676 -2.21 9.09 -21.87
CA TYR A 676 -1.55 9.75 -20.75
C TYR A 676 -0.33 8.98 -20.24
N VAL A 677 0.56 9.69 -19.56
CA VAL A 677 1.70 9.10 -18.89
C VAL A 677 1.26 8.56 -17.52
N GLY A 678 1.14 7.24 -17.42
CA GLY A 678 0.71 6.55 -16.20
C GLY A 678 1.82 6.41 -15.14
N PHE A 679 3.09 6.42 -15.61
CA PHE A 679 4.25 6.37 -14.73
C PHE A 679 5.40 7.20 -15.30
N VAL A 680 6.06 7.97 -14.43
CA VAL A 680 7.27 8.71 -14.76
C VAL A 680 8.49 7.99 -14.17
N ASN A 681 9.41 7.57 -15.04
CA ASN A 681 10.71 7.03 -14.67
C ASN A 681 11.69 8.19 -14.45
N THR A 682 11.73 8.75 -13.26
CA THR A 682 12.47 9.99 -12.95
C THR A 682 13.99 9.85 -13.15
N ASN A 683 14.64 10.94 -13.64
CA ASN A 683 16.10 11.06 -13.72
C ASN A 683 16.78 9.94 -14.52
N SER A 684 16.22 9.55 -15.67
CA SER A 684 16.88 8.63 -16.59
C SER A 684 17.95 9.36 -17.41
N ALA A 685 19.21 8.90 -17.34
CA ALA A 685 20.32 9.47 -18.10
C ALA A 685 20.13 9.33 -19.63
N GLU A 686 19.32 8.38 -20.06
CA GLU A 686 18.99 8.15 -21.47
C GLU A 686 17.67 8.83 -21.89
N GLN A 687 17.12 9.73 -21.05
CA GLN A 687 15.84 10.43 -21.28
C GLN A 687 14.63 9.51 -21.50
N ARG A 688 14.68 8.29 -20.95
CA ARG A 688 13.59 7.31 -20.96
C ARG A 688 12.68 7.53 -19.76
N PHE A 689 11.78 8.50 -19.88
CA PHE A 689 10.94 8.94 -18.76
C PHE A 689 9.52 8.38 -18.81
N TYR A 690 9.00 7.97 -19.97
CA TYR A 690 7.58 7.85 -20.25
C TYR A 690 7.13 6.40 -20.26
N GLU A 691 6.10 6.09 -19.44
CA GLU A 691 5.37 4.84 -19.51
C GLU A 691 3.87 5.18 -19.64
N PRO A 692 3.15 4.63 -20.64
CA PRO A 692 1.75 4.99 -20.88
C PRO A 692 0.85 4.45 -19.80
N GLY A 693 -0.26 5.16 -19.54
CA GLY A 693 -1.39 4.64 -18.80
C GLY A 693 -2.26 3.70 -19.63
N GLU A 694 -3.22 3.07 -18.98
CA GLU A 694 -4.14 2.11 -19.59
C GLU A 694 -5.10 2.83 -20.55
N PRO A 695 -5.22 2.43 -21.85
CA PRO A 695 -6.18 3.02 -22.78
C PRO A 695 -7.60 2.58 -22.43
N LEU A 696 -8.59 3.03 -23.23
CA LEU A 696 -9.98 2.61 -23.08
C LEU A 696 -10.06 1.09 -22.95
N ASN A 697 -10.73 0.62 -21.90
CA ASN A 697 -10.88 -0.80 -21.64
C ASN A 697 -12.24 -1.12 -21.03
N LEU A 698 -12.66 -2.37 -21.26
CA LEU A 698 -13.93 -2.93 -20.80
C LEU A 698 -13.65 -4.06 -19.83
N PHE A 699 -14.51 -4.21 -18.85
CA PHE A 699 -14.51 -5.40 -17.99
C PHE A 699 -15.93 -5.87 -17.67
N GLY A 700 -16.06 -7.16 -17.37
CA GLY A 700 -17.26 -7.78 -16.85
C GLY A 700 -16.92 -8.70 -15.68
N GLN A 701 -17.78 -8.75 -14.69
CA GLN A 701 -17.65 -9.57 -13.50
C GLN A 701 -18.93 -10.34 -13.24
N PHE A 702 -18.80 -11.61 -12.88
CA PHE A 702 -19.89 -12.49 -12.47
C PHE A 702 -19.48 -13.29 -11.23
N ASN A 703 -20.18 -13.11 -10.12
CA ASN A 703 -19.94 -13.83 -8.88
C ASN A 703 -21.18 -14.61 -8.49
N ILE A 704 -20.97 -15.84 -8.01
CA ILE A 704 -22.00 -16.67 -7.43
C ILE A 704 -21.62 -16.93 -5.97
N GLY A 705 -22.47 -16.51 -5.05
CA GLY A 705 -22.34 -16.77 -3.63
C GLY A 705 -23.45 -17.69 -3.13
N TYR A 706 -23.15 -18.49 -2.11
CA TYR A 706 -24.15 -19.24 -1.36
C TYR A 706 -23.89 -19.05 0.13
N LYS A 707 -24.97 -18.82 0.89
CA LYS A 707 -24.95 -18.75 2.35
C LYS A 707 -25.60 -20.00 2.93
N PHE A 708 -24.92 -20.59 3.91
CA PHE A 708 -25.37 -21.81 4.57
C PHE A 708 -26.38 -21.54 5.66
#